data_bc38cfa1b5ec3ec529f6a7280685592f
#
_entry.id   bc38cfa1b5ec3ec529f6a7280685592f
#
_cell.length_a   1.000
_cell.length_b   1.000
_cell.length_c   1.000
_cell.angle_alpha   90.00
_cell.angle_beta   90.00
_cell.angle_gamma   90.00
#
_symmetry.space_group_name_H-M   'P 1'
#
loop_
_entity.id
_entity.type
_entity.pdbx_description
1 polymer ?
#
loop_
_entity_poly.entity_id
_entity_poly.type
_entity_poly.pdbx_seq_one_letter_code
_entity_poly.pdbx_strand_id
1 'polypeptide(L)'
;MKRQKRKVKDQAVPTPTSTEKSSWLSILKNPKVSWALALGVSLLLCLFFFLYHARDWQAAKNACFYEGKPTMATFDAYYFMRLTDDYLNGNYTPEDPLRGGALRPMPLPLLVRIAGFIRSLAGFPLEYIAWLLPPFLATLTVLIYAFWARFFQNPLLLIISSIIGSTSYIWFWRTSLGRFDTDSLNLLFPGVLSASIFLFLTASNITKKLAALIGIIVCVFLWYLWWPQGYNLGLILAIGTYGISVFFVPGNRLEKALRIGILVACLIVAAFLGLYALNRSIPIPAFLKPIAGYADLIFRSEPSEPAVGASITELQSLSMLKAATQMFGFWWLIIPAIIGVILTVIARPFFVVLWMPFLALGTMGFFSNRFLIFLVPPLAFGLAFLPIVWFIQTNRFSWTGAKWKWAIGLTIAVIFALPNIITNLRIAGMPNVTAGLVHIAKILEPMEPKDSTVWTWWDYGYLLQYYAKKKTFIDGGMQGPPRITVAAYGFSVDNVVTAKNWINCFAHNDLMPLERAKQELGSEAKAFAFLKEALSGQDNLKEVIQKYHQEHNEELWHALLFPKTRAFLFIPVDFFRKSYWWYYYGSWDYERNEGIHPQVISFHRWFVNLNLNKGYLTTLDGRKAFFKRYVIAENGRHPKEITVASEPSTTLLLTVPGLAILFGENVYESAALKLYLHPEEYRNAFEPLYYHPAYGGIWRTIP
;
A
#
# COMPACT_ATOMS: atom_id res chain seq x y z
N MET A 1 -64.42 17.34 86.14
CA MET A 1 -63.61 18.46 85.59
C MET A 1 -62.50 17.89 84.68
N LYS A 2 -62.68 17.90 83.36
CA LYS A 2 -61.71 17.41 82.39
C LYS A 2 -60.98 18.60 81.75
N ARG A 3 -59.68 18.74 81.95
CA ARG A 3 -58.81 19.72 81.33
C ARG A 3 -58.51 19.29 79.88
N GLN A 4 -58.96 20.04 78.88
CA GLN A 4 -58.55 19.97 77.50
C GLN A 4 -57.15 20.51 77.34
N LYS A 5 -56.21 19.68 76.87
CA LYS A 5 -54.89 20.16 76.36
C LYS A 5 -55.02 20.54 74.88
N ARG A 6 -54.82 21.83 74.54
CA ARG A 6 -54.66 22.33 73.23
C ARG A 6 -53.30 21.82 72.67
N LYS A 7 -53.34 21.07 71.62
CA LYS A 7 -52.12 20.76 70.76
C LYS A 7 -51.81 21.98 69.90
N VAL A 8 -50.67 22.59 70.12
CA VAL A 8 -50.07 23.58 69.21
C VAL A 8 -49.57 22.80 68.01
N LYS A 9 -50.07 23.13 66.82
CA LYS A 9 -49.52 22.63 65.56
C LYS A 9 -48.22 23.38 65.26
N ASP A 10 -47.10 22.71 65.41
CA ASP A 10 -45.81 23.20 64.81
C ASP A 10 -45.98 23.23 63.30
N GLN A 11 -45.95 24.41 62.71
CA GLN A 11 -45.77 24.63 61.27
C GLN A 11 -44.35 24.25 60.93
N ALA A 12 -44.19 23.03 60.32
CA ALA A 12 -42.94 22.62 59.73
C ALA A 12 -42.56 23.66 58.57
N VAL A 13 -41.46 24.33 58.78
CA VAL A 13 -40.76 25.12 57.75
C VAL A 13 -40.50 24.19 56.56
N PRO A 14 -40.89 24.50 55.31
CA PRO A 14 -40.55 23.67 54.16
C PRO A 14 -39.05 23.69 53.98
N THR A 15 -38.42 22.55 54.23
CA THR A 15 -37.04 22.26 53.80
C THR A 15 -36.95 22.49 52.29
N PRO A 16 -35.95 23.23 51.79
CA PRO A 16 -35.79 23.42 50.37
C PRO A 16 -35.60 22.05 49.71
N THR A 17 -36.54 21.67 48.84
CA THR A 17 -36.45 20.56 47.96
C THR A 17 -35.09 20.60 47.29
N SER A 18 -34.25 19.61 47.58
CA SER A 18 -33.01 19.36 46.87
C SER A 18 -33.33 19.36 45.38
N THR A 19 -32.94 20.41 44.70
CA THR A 19 -32.87 20.42 43.23
C THR A 19 -32.16 19.14 42.85
N GLU A 20 -32.88 18.20 42.23
CA GLU A 20 -32.31 17.02 41.58
C GLU A 20 -31.24 17.57 40.65
N LYS A 21 -29.98 17.46 41.10
CA LYS A 21 -28.86 17.47 40.18
C LYS A 21 -29.13 16.28 39.27
N SER A 22 -29.72 16.54 38.09
CA SER A 22 -29.77 15.58 36.99
C SER A 22 -28.32 15.23 36.70
N SER A 23 -27.83 14.23 37.45
CA SER A 23 -26.43 13.88 37.38
C SER A 23 -26.22 13.32 35.98
N TRP A 24 -25.27 13.87 35.26
CA TRP A 24 -24.81 13.34 33.95
C TRP A 24 -24.65 11.80 34.01
N LEU A 25 -24.39 11.24 35.18
CA LEU A 25 -24.36 9.81 35.48
C LEU A 25 -25.70 9.09 35.28
N SER A 26 -26.87 9.78 35.44
CA SER A 26 -28.18 9.18 35.16
C SER A 26 -28.43 9.03 33.66
N ILE A 27 -27.93 9.94 32.86
CA ILE A 27 -28.01 9.92 31.39
C ILE A 27 -27.15 8.74 30.86
N LEU A 28 -25.96 8.53 31.39
CA LEU A 28 -25.05 7.42 31.01
C LEU A 28 -25.59 6.03 31.39
N LYS A 29 -26.56 5.93 32.30
CA LYS A 29 -27.24 4.67 32.63
C LYS A 29 -28.21 4.21 31.53
N ASN A 30 -28.62 5.10 30.62
CA ASN A 30 -29.42 4.70 29.46
C ASN A 30 -28.53 3.94 28.47
N PRO A 31 -28.79 2.65 28.16
CA PRO A 31 -27.93 1.87 27.28
C PRO A 31 -27.85 2.44 25.88
N LYS A 32 -28.90 3.06 25.32
CA LYS A 32 -28.87 3.69 24.00
C LYS A 32 -27.90 4.87 23.97
N VAL A 33 -27.92 5.70 25.01
CA VAL A 33 -27.05 6.86 25.14
C VAL A 33 -25.60 6.43 25.34
N SER A 34 -25.33 5.44 26.20
CA SER A 34 -23.96 4.95 26.41
C SER A 34 -23.35 4.33 25.16
N TRP A 35 -24.14 3.63 24.33
CA TRP A 35 -23.68 3.10 23.02
C TRP A 35 -23.45 4.20 21.99
N ALA A 36 -24.34 5.18 21.90
CA ALA A 36 -24.16 6.31 20.99
C ALA A 36 -22.91 7.11 21.34
N LEU A 37 -22.70 7.36 22.63
CA LEU A 37 -21.51 8.03 23.14
C LEU A 37 -20.24 7.23 22.85
N ALA A 38 -20.22 5.92 23.13
CA ALA A 38 -19.07 5.06 22.87
C ALA A 38 -18.73 5.04 21.36
N LEU A 39 -19.73 4.98 20.50
CA LEU A 39 -19.52 5.03 19.04
C LEU A 39 -18.95 6.38 18.63
N GLY A 40 -19.53 7.49 19.11
CA GLY A 40 -19.05 8.84 18.82
C GLY A 40 -17.60 9.05 19.27
N VAL A 41 -17.29 8.64 20.53
CA VAL A 41 -15.93 8.71 21.09
C VAL A 41 -14.97 7.86 20.28
N SER A 42 -15.34 6.63 19.91
CA SER A 42 -14.48 5.76 19.09
C SER A 42 -14.18 6.37 17.72
N LEU A 43 -15.21 6.89 17.04
CA LEU A 43 -15.03 7.56 15.72
C LEU A 43 -14.11 8.76 15.85
N LEU A 44 -14.33 9.62 16.85
CA LEU A 44 -13.52 10.82 17.06
C LEU A 44 -12.07 10.50 17.42
N LEU A 45 -11.83 9.54 18.31
CA LEU A 45 -10.47 9.13 18.69
C LEU A 45 -9.73 8.48 17.52
N CYS A 46 -10.37 7.58 16.77
CA CYS A 46 -9.75 6.95 15.62
C CYS A 46 -9.42 8.00 14.55
N LEU A 47 -10.35 8.89 14.24
CA LEU A 47 -10.11 9.99 13.30
C LEU A 47 -8.97 10.91 13.78
N PHE A 48 -8.93 11.22 15.08
CA PHE A 48 -7.83 11.98 15.68
C PHE A 48 -6.47 11.33 15.42
N PHE A 49 -6.33 10.03 15.67
CA PHE A 49 -5.07 9.33 15.42
C PHE A 49 -4.69 9.34 13.94
N PHE A 50 -5.63 9.16 13.02
CA PHE A 50 -5.36 9.25 11.60
C PHE A 50 -4.98 10.65 11.13
N LEU A 51 -5.57 11.69 11.70
CA LEU A 51 -5.28 13.08 11.34
C LEU A 51 -4.11 13.69 12.12
N TYR A 52 -3.63 13.03 13.18
CA TYR A 52 -2.58 13.56 14.07
C TYR A 52 -1.33 14.00 13.30
N HIS A 53 -0.97 13.28 12.26
CA HIS A 53 0.20 13.58 11.44
C HIS A 53 0.04 14.77 10.49
N ALA A 54 -1.15 15.38 10.40
CA ALA A 54 -1.32 16.63 9.66
C ALA A 54 -0.40 17.75 10.19
N ARG A 55 -0.08 17.73 11.48
CA ARG A 55 0.91 18.64 12.10
C ARG A 55 2.31 18.47 11.50
N ASP A 56 2.73 17.24 11.23
CA ASP A 56 4.06 16.94 10.67
C ASP A 56 4.14 17.46 9.23
N TRP A 57 3.05 17.31 8.46
CA TRP A 57 2.92 17.91 7.13
C TRP A 57 3.00 19.44 7.18
N GLN A 58 2.35 20.07 8.16
CA GLN A 58 2.41 21.52 8.32
C GLN A 58 3.78 21.98 8.81
N ALA A 59 4.43 21.24 9.69
CA ALA A 59 5.79 21.54 10.15
C ALA A 59 6.82 21.48 9.00
N ALA A 60 6.64 20.55 8.06
CA ALA A 60 7.46 20.40 6.86
C ALA A 60 6.77 20.95 5.60
N LYS A 61 6.03 22.07 5.71
CA LYS A 61 5.17 22.61 4.65
C LYS A 61 5.88 22.71 3.30
N ASN A 62 7.11 23.18 3.26
CA ASN A 62 7.87 23.36 2.00
C ASN A 62 8.18 22.04 1.29
N ALA A 63 8.21 20.92 2.01
CA ALA A 63 8.43 19.60 1.43
C ALA A 63 7.12 18.87 1.10
N CYS A 64 6.04 19.18 1.81
CA CYS A 64 4.78 18.45 1.75
C CYS A 64 3.67 19.15 0.96
N PHE A 65 3.86 20.43 0.60
CA PHE A 65 2.87 21.21 -0.15
C PHE A 65 3.53 21.86 -1.36
N TYR A 66 2.93 21.68 -2.52
CA TYR A 66 3.31 22.36 -3.76
C TYR A 66 2.22 23.37 -4.13
N GLU A 67 2.58 24.65 -4.28
CA GLU A 67 1.63 25.74 -4.56
C GLU A 67 0.41 25.75 -3.59
N GLY A 68 0.66 25.48 -2.32
CA GLY A 68 -0.36 25.44 -1.28
C GLY A 68 -1.22 24.16 -1.25
N LYS A 69 -1.04 23.23 -2.17
CA LYS A 69 -1.75 21.95 -2.23
C LYS A 69 -0.92 20.82 -1.66
N PRO A 70 -1.50 19.90 -0.86
CA PRO A 70 -0.75 18.77 -0.31
C PRO A 70 -0.28 17.83 -1.42
N THR A 71 0.93 17.30 -1.29
CA THR A 71 1.41 16.18 -2.09
C THR A 71 0.83 14.87 -1.55
N MET A 72 1.11 13.73 -2.20
CA MET A 72 0.54 12.44 -1.76
C MET A 72 1.58 11.57 -1.06
N ALA A 73 1.10 10.74 -0.14
CA ALA A 73 1.95 9.82 0.61
C ALA A 73 2.49 8.68 -0.27
N THR A 74 1.80 8.34 -1.36
CA THR A 74 2.18 7.28 -2.30
C THR A 74 2.06 7.75 -3.75
N PHE A 75 2.80 7.11 -4.64
CA PHE A 75 2.70 7.37 -6.08
C PHE A 75 1.38 6.86 -6.66
N ASP A 76 0.84 5.76 -6.15
CA ASP A 76 -0.42 5.18 -6.61
C ASP A 76 -1.61 6.11 -6.42
N ALA A 77 -1.55 7.02 -5.44
CA ALA A 77 -2.56 8.05 -5.25
C ALA A 77 -2.81 8.88 -6.51
N TYR A 78 -1.76 9.18 -7.28
CA TYR A 78 -1.86 9.96 -8.51
C TYR A 78 -2.57 9.22 -9.64
N TYR A 79 -2.53 7.89 -9.65
CA TYR A 79 -3.36 7.11 -10.56
C TYR A 79 -4.85 7.37 -10.33
N PHE A 80 -5.32 7.22 -9.09
CA PHE A 80 -6.73 7.46 -8.78
C PHE A 80 -7.12 8.94 -8.91
N MET A 81 -6.22 9.87 -8.60
CA MET A 81 -6.44 11.31 -8.82
C MET A 81 -6.61 11.61 -10.32
N ARG A 82 -5.76 11.05 -11.18
CA ARG A 82 -5.89 11.20 -12.63
C ARG A 82 -7.19 10.61 -13.16
N LEU A 83 -7.55 9.40 -12.73
CA LEU A 83 -8.83 8.80 -13.11
C LEU A 83 -10.03 9.67 -12.67
N THR A 84 -9.91 10.34 -11.50
CA THR A 84 -10.95 11.24 -11.00
C THR A 84 -11.04 12.51 -11.86
N ASP A 85 -9.90 13.10 -12.23
CA ASP A 85 -9.86 14.25 -13.13
C ASP A 85 -10.42 13.91 -14.50
N ASP A 86 -10.01 12.78 -15.10
CA ASP A 86 -10.49 12.32 -16.40
C ASP A 86 -12.01 12.08 -16.37
N TYR A 87 -12.53 11.48 -15.29
CA TYR A 87 -13.97 11.27 -15.09
C TYR A 87 -14.74 12.59 -15.02
N LEU A 88 -14.28 13.55 -14.24
CA LEU A 88 -14.93 14.84 -14.06
C LEU A 88 -14.93 15.70 -15.34
N ASN A 89 -13.88 15.54 -16.15
CA ASN A 89 -13.74 16.25 -17.43
C ASN A 89 -14.35 15.49 -18.62
N GLY A 90 -14.99 14.34 -18.42
CA GLY A 90 -15.58 13.53 -19.48
C GLY A 90 -14.57 12.78 -20.37
N ASN A 91 -13.30 12.70 -19.95
CA ASN A 91 -12.20 12.09 -20.70
C ASN A 91 -11.91 10.63 -20.27
N TYR A 92 -12.78 10.02 -19.46
CA TYR A 92 -12.60 8.65 -19.01
C TYR A 92 -13.00 7.67 -20.11
N THR A 93 -12.01 7.13 -20.81
CA THR A 93 -12.16 6.13 -21.88
C THR A 93 -11.72 4.75 -21.40
N PRO A 94 -12.21 3.64 -22.01
CA PRO A 94 -11.76 2.28 -21.69
C PRO A 94 -10.25 2.07 -21.84
N GLU A 95 -9.65 2.68 -22.86
CA GLU A 95 -8.22 2.68 -23.10
C GLU A 95 -7.57 3.91 -22.49
N ASP A 96 -6.38 3.72 -21.94
CA ASP A 96 -5.61 4.78 -21.31
C ASP A 96 -4.54 5.31 -22.24
N PRO A 97 -4.70 6.52 -22.83
CA PRO A 97 -3.75 7.05 -23.80
C PRO A 97 -2.36 7.31 -23.21
N LEU A 98 -2.28 7.63 -21.92
CA LEU A 98 -1.00 7.89 -21.23
C LEU A 98 -0.28 6.60 -20.79
N ARG A 99 -0.89 5.45 -21.00
CA ARG A 99 -0.37 4.12 -20.67
C ARG A 99 -0.28 3.22 -21.91
N GLY A 100 -0.10 3.79 -23.09
CA GLY A 100 0.01 3.01 -24.30
C GLY A 100 -1.23 2.21 -24.70
N GLY A 101 -2.43 2.68 -24.33
CA GLY A 101 -3.68 1.98 -24.59
C GLY A 101 -4.04 0.87 -23.59
N ALA A 102 -3.31 0.77 -22.47
CA ALA A 102 -3.66 -0.17 -21.41
C ALA A 102 -5.11 0.06 -20.92
N LEU A 103 -5.81 -1.04 -20.62
CA LEU A 103 -7.22 -0.95 -20.22
C LEU A 103 -7.35 -0.31 -18.83
N ARG A 104 -8.30 0.61 -18.72
CA ARG A 104 -8.75 1.20 -17.45
C ARG A 104 -9.75 0.30 -16.75
N PRO A 105 -9.88 0.39 -15.42
CA PRO A 105 -10.89 -0.35 -14.67
C PRO A 105 -12.29 -0.01 -15.17
N MET A 106 -13.03 -1.02 -15.61
CA MET A 106 -14.43 -0.90 -15.97
C MET A 106 -15.25 -1.89 -15.14
N PRO A 107 -16.27 -1.47 -14.40
CA PRO A 107 -16.77 -0.09 -14.24
C PRO A 107 -15.80 0.81 -13.42
N LEU A 108 -16.04 2.12 -13.50
CA LEU A 108 -15.29 3.16 -12.79
C LEU A 108 -15.15 2.82 -11.29
N PRO A 109 -13.94 2.87 -10.70
CA PRO A 109 -13.70 2.54 -9.29
C PRO A 109 -14.55 3.39 -8.32
N LEU A 110 -15.04 2.76 -7.26
CA LEU A 110 -15.86 3.45 -6.25
C LEU A 110 -15.12 4.62 -5.59
N LEU A 111 -13.80 4.49 -5.34
CA LEU A 111 -12.97 5.56 -4.80
C LEU A 111 -13.01 6.81 -5.69
N VAL A 112 -12.90 6.63 -7.00
CA VAL A 112 -12.98 7.71 -8.01
C VAL A 112 -14.36 8.38 -7.99
N ARG A 113 -15.42 7.57 -7.90
CA ARG A 113 -16.81 8.08 -7.81
C ARG A 113 -17.02 8.91 -6.54
N ILE A 114 -16.55 8.44 -5.39
CA ILE A 114 -16.68 9.15 -4.11
C ILE A 114 -15.91 10.47 -4.17
N ALA A 115 -14.66 10.46 -4.63
CA ALA A 115 -13.84 11.66 -4.73
C ALA A 115 -14.43 12.67 -5.73
N GLY A 116 -14.88 12.20 -6.90
CA GLY A 116 -15.54 13.04 -7.90
C GLY A 116 -16.82 13.67 -7.38
N PHE A 117 -17.66 12.90 -6.68
CA PHE A 117 -18.88 13.42 -6.04
C PHE A 117 -18.57 14.50 -4.99
N ILE A 118 -17.59 14.25 -4.10
CA ILE A 118 -17.19 15.24 -3.09
C ILE A 118 -16.67 16.51 -3.77
N ARG A 119 -15.85 16.40 -4.82
CA ARG A 119 -15.33 17.55 -5.55
C ARG A 119 -16.45 18.34 -6.23
N SER A 120 -17.39 17.68 -6.87
CA SER A 120 -18.53 18.32 -7.53
C SER A 120 -19.45 19.03 -6.54
N LEU A 121 -19.62 18.47 -5.32
CA LEU A 121 -20.50 19.03 -4.30
C LEU A 121 -19.85 20.18 -3.52
N ALA A 122 -18.59 20.00 -3.11
CA ALA A 122 -17.90 20.91 -2.17
C ALA A 122 -16.94 21.88 -2.84
N GLY A 123 -16.57 21.67 -4.11
CA GLY A 123 -15.65 22.54 -4.85
C GLY A 123 -14.19 22.52 -4.38
N PHE A 124 -13.83 21.65 -3.42
CA PHE A 124 -12.46 21.56 -2.93
C PHE A 124 -11.49 21.05 -4.01
N PRO A 125 -10.22 21.53 -4.03
CA PRO A 125 -9.18 20.94 -4.88
C PRO A 125 -9.04 19.43 -4.63
N LEU A 126 -8.84 18.67 -5.71
CA LEU A 126 -8.77 17.20 -5.62
C LEU A 126 -7.65 16.73 -4.69
N GLU A 127 -6.53 17.46 -4.63
CA GLU A 127 -5.40 17.15 -3.76
C GLU A 127 -5.79 17.16 -2.28
N TYR A 128 -6.66 18.07 -1.83
CA TYR A 128 -7.17 18.08 -0.45
C TYR A 128 -8.13 16.93 -0.19
N ILE A 129 -8.98 16.59 -1.17
CA ILE A 129 -9.88 15.43 -1.07
C ILE A 129 -9.05 14.15 -0.98
N ALA A 130 -8.08 13.97 -1.86
CA ALA A 130 -7.20 12.81 -1.87
C ALA A 130 -6.34 12.71 -0.59
N TRP A 131 -5.98 13.84 0.00
CA TRP A 131 -5.22 13.89 1.25
C TRP A 131 -6.05 13.46 2.46
N LEU A 132 -7.32 13.88 2.57
CA LEU A 132 -8.17 13.69 3.76
C LEU A 132 -9.06 12.45 3.68
N LEU A 133 -9.52 12.06 2.49
CA LEU A 133 -10.52 11.00 2.33
C LEU A 133 -10.09 9.64 2.92
N PRO A 134 -8.84 9.16 2.76
CA PRO A 134 -8.42 7.88 3.31
C PRO A 134 -8.63 7.73 4.82
N PRO A 135 -8.20 8.68 5.68
CA PRO A 135 -8.50 8.68 7.11
C PRO A 135 -9.98 8.59 7.45
N PHE A 136 -10.82 9.35 6.77
CA PHE A 136 -12.27 9.33 6.99
C PHE A 136 -12.87 7.96 6.67
N LEU A 137 -12.49 7.38 5.53
CA LEU A 137 -12.97 6.06 5.14
C LEU A 137 -12.47 4.96 6.09
N ALA A 138 -11.20 5.02 6.49
CA ALA A 138 -10.63 4.05 7.42
C ALA A 138 -11.32 4.06 8.80
N THR A 139 -11.79 5.23 9.24
CA THR A 139 -12.52 5.38 10.51
C THR A 139 -13.81 4.55 10.53
N LEU A 140 -14.41 4.25 9.36
CA LEU A 140 -15.62 3.42 9.28
C LEU A 140 -15.39 1.98 9.79
N THR A 141 -14.14 1.53 9.92
CA THR A 141 -13.79 0.24 10.54
C THR A 141 -14.32 0.13 11.99
N VAL A 142 -14.51 1.26 12.67
CA VAL A 142 -15.13 1.32 14.01
C VAL A 142 -16.51 0.66 14.03
N LEU A 143 -17.25 0.70 12.93
CA LEU A 143 -18.59 0.07 12.83
C LEU A 143 -18.53 -1.45 13.00
N ILE A 144 -17.43 -2.08 12.59
CA ILE A 144 -17.20 -3.52 12.76
C ILE A 144 -17.04 -3.84 14.25
N TYR A 145 -16.21 -3.09 14.96
CA TYR A 145 -16.03 -3.25 16.40
C TYR A 145 -17.32 -2.97 17.16
N ALA A 146 -18.11 -1.98 16.74
CA ALA A 146 -19.40 -1.67 17.32
C ALA A 146 -20.39 -2.86 17.17
N PHE A 147 -20.42 -3.49 16.00
CA PHE A 147 -21.23 -4.67 15.77
C PHE A 147 -20.80 -5.84 16.65
N TRP A 148 -19.49 -6.11 16.76
CA TRP A 148 -18.97 -7.21 17.59
C TRP A 148 -19.15 -6.98 19.09
N ALA A 149 -18.88 -5.77 19.58
CA ALA A 149 -19.00 -5.43 21.00
C ALA A 149 -20.43 -5.55 21.53
N ARG A 150 -21.45 -5.39 20.66
CA ARG A 150 -22.86 -5.55 21.02
C ARG A 150 -23.20 -6.93 21.57
N PHE A 151 -22.53 -7.98 21.11
CA PHE A 151 -22.76 -9.35 21.59
C PHE A 151 -22.34 -9.55 23.05
N PHE A 152 -21.51 -8.64 23.58
CA PHE A 152 -21.08 -8.62 24.99
C PHE A 152 -21.72 -7.50 25.80
N GLN A 153 -22.56 -6.69 25.19
CA GLN A 153 -23.26 -5.54 25.78
C GLN A 153 -22.33 -4.60 26.56
N ASN A 154 -21.10 -4.42 26.04
CA ASN A 154 -20.06 -3.63 26.69
C ASN A 154 -19.53 -2.51 25.78
N PRO A 155 -19.97 -1.24 25.97
CA PRO A 155 -19.51 -0.10 25.17
C PRO A 155 -18.00 0.19 25.30
N LEU A 156 -17.39 -0.15 26.45
CA LEU A 156 -15.95 0.04 26.66
C LEU A 156 -15.12 -0.89 25.75
N LEU A 157 -15.62 -2.11 25.50
CA LEU A 157 -14.99 -3.03 24.57
C LEU A 157 -14.92 -2.43 23.15
N LEU A 158 -15.96 -1.71 22.70
CA LEU A 158 -15.94 -0.96 21.45
C LEU A 158 -14.80 0.07 21.44
N ILE A 159 -14.72 0.92 22.48
CA ILE A 159 -13.74 2.00 22.54
C ILE A 159 -12.30 1.43 22.47
N ILE A 160 -11.99 0.47 23.34
CA ILE A 160 -10.63 -0.07 23.47
C ILE A 160 -10.22 -0.85 22.21
N SER A 161 -11.09 -1.71 21.67
CA SER A 161 -10.78 -2.46 20.44
C SER A 161 -10.59 -1.55 19.22
N SER A 162 -11.40 -0.49 19.13
CA SER A 162 -11.26 0.50 18.05
C SER A 162 -9.94 1.27 18.13
N ILE A 163 -9.52 1.68 19.33
CA ILE A 163 -8.24 2.36 19.54
C ILE A 163 -7.08 1.43 19.17
N ILE A 164 -7.05 0.20 19.70
CA ILE A 164 -5.97 -0.76 19.40
C ILE A 164 -5.90 -1.03 17.89
N GLY A 165 -7.04 -1.24 17.23
CA GLY A 165 -7.09 -1.53 15.80
C GLY A 165 -6.66 -0.36 14.93
N SER A 166 -7.17 0.84 15.20
CA SER A 166 -6.87 2.03 14.38
C SER A 166 -5.45 2.56 14.59
N THR A 167 -4.85 2.34 15.76
CA THR A 167 -3.46 2.72 16.04
C THR A 167 -2.44 1.66 15.63
N SER A 168 -2.88 0.50 15.15
CA SER A 168 -1.99 -0.53 14.58
C SER A 168 -1.17 0.06 13.43
N TYR A 169 0.16 -0.02 13.51
CA TYR A 169 1.06 0.59 12.53
C TYR A 169 0.78 0.10 11.10
N ILE A 170 0.59 -1.21 10.92
CA ILE A 170 0.38 -1.81 9.59
C ILE A 170 -0.93 -1.34 8.94
N TRP A 171 -1.96 -1.05 9.72
CA TRP A 171 -3.22 -0.49 9.25
C TRP A 171 -3.11 1.03 9.06
N PHE A 172 -2.60 1.73 10.08
CA PHE A 172 -2.40 3.17 10.04
C PHE A 172 -1.58 3.61 8.81
N TRP A 173 -0.45 2.94 8.56
CA TRP A 173 0.42 3.27 7.44
C TRP A 173 -0.28 3.19 6.09
N ARG A 174 -1.24 2.27 5.92
CA ARG A 174 -1.98 2.09 4.67
C ARG A 174 -3.17 3.03 4.49
N THR A 175 -3.56 3.74 5.53
CA THR A 175 -4.79 4.55 5.54
C THR A 175 -4.57 5.97 6.04
N SER A 176 -3.30 6.35 6.22
CA SER A 176 -2.93 7.69 6.66
C SER A 176 -3.17 8.76 5.60
N LEU A 177 -2.94 10.01 5.97
CA LEU A 177 -3.08 11.19 5.11
C LEU A 177 -2.36 11.01 3.76
N GLY A 178 -3.04 11.35 2.68
CA GLY A 178 -2.47 11.29 1.33
C GLY A 178 -2.27 9.89 0.73
N ARG A 179 -2.73 8.84 1.41
CA ARG A 179 -2.78 7.48 0.86
C ARG A 179 -4.09 7.24 0.12
N PHE A 180 -4.30 7.98 -0.94
CA PHE A 180 -5.49 7.90 -1.77
C PHE A 180 -5.45 6.66 -2.67
N ASP A 181 -5.75 5.51 -2.04
CA ASP A 181 -5.71 4.18 -2.63
C ASP A 181 -6.86 3.32 -2.07
N THR A 182 -7.05 2.14 -2.63
CA THR A 182 -8.10 1.20 -2.29
C THR A 182 -7.91 0.50 -0.93
N ASP A 183 -6.87 0.80 -0.17
CA ASP A 183 -6.65 0.17 1.14
C ASP A 183 -7.66 0.63 2.20
N SER A 184 -8.18 1.86 2.12
CA SER A 184 -8.96 2.50 3.20
C SER A 184 -10.25 1.78 3.61
N LEU A 185 -10.92 1.04 2.74
CA LEU A 185 -12.12 0.25 3.03
C LEU A 185 -11.86 -1.26 3.07
N ASN A 186 -10.62 -1.71 2.88
CA ASN A 186 -10.30 -3.14 2.81
C ASN A 186 -10.73 -3.93 4.06
N LEU A 187 -10.74 -3.31 5.25
CA LEU A 187 -11.23 -3.96 6.46
C LEU A 187 -12.76 -3.89 6.61
N LEU A 188 -13.40 -2.88 6.01
CA LEU A 188 -14.86 -2.71 6.14
C LEU A 188 -15.63 -3.81 5.40
N PHE A 189 -15.22 -4.13 4.16
CA PHE A 189 -15.93 -5.10 3.32
C PHE A 189 -16.02 -6.51 3.95
N PRO A 190 -14.93 -7.15 4.40
CA PRO A 190 -15.04 -8.46 5.06
C PRO A 190 -15.88 -8.40 6.35
N GLY A 191 -15.86 -7.28 7.08
CA GLY A 191 -16.69 -7.07 8.27
C GLY A 191 -18.17 -6.98 7.95
N VAL A 192 -18.55 -6.19 6.96
CA VAL A 192 -19.94 -6.05 6.50
C VAL A 192 -20.43 -7.37 5.88
N LEU A 193 -19.59 -8.04 5.09
CA LEU A 193 -19.92 -9.32 4.49
C LEU A 193 -20.24 -10.38 5.55
N SER A 194 -19.33 -10.59 6.51
CA SER A 194 -19.52 -11.58 7.56
C SER A 194 -20.71 -11.25 8.49
N ALA A 195 -20.90 -9.97 8.81
CA ALA A 195 -22.08 -9.52 9.56
C ALA A 195 -23.39 -9.79 8.82
N SER A 196 -23.44 -9.51 7.52
CA SER A 196 -24.62 -9.78 6.68
C SER A 196 -24.91 -11.28 6.58
N ILE A 197 -23.88 -12.13 6.40
CA ILE A 197 -24.03 -13.59 6.40
C ILE A 197 -24.54 -14.07 7.77
N PHE A 198 -23.95 -13.58 8.87
CA PHE A 198 -24.42 -13.94 10.20
C PHE A 198 -25.88 -13.53 10.44
N LEU A 199 -26.27 -12.33 10.04
CA LEU A 199 -27.66 -11.87 10.13
C LEU A 199 -28.61 -12.72 9.26
N PHE A 200 -28.18 -13.11 8.06
CA PHE A 200 -28.95 -14.02 7.19
C PHE A 200 -29.20 -15.38 7.88
N LEU A 201 -28.16 -15.93 8.50
CA LEU A 201 -28.23 -17.22 9.18
C LEU A 201 -29.09 -17.22 10.45
N THR A 202 -29.14 -16.09 11.17
CA THR A 202 -29.81 -15.97 12.47
C THR A 202 -31.15 -15.27 12.42
N ALA A 203 -31.55 -14.72 11.27
CA ALA A 203 -32.81 -14.02 11.10
C ALA A 203 -34.02 -14.95 11.30
N SER A 204 -34.98 -14.50 12.09
CA SER A 204 -36.18 -15.25 12.44
C SER A 204 -37.31 -15.19 11.37
N ASN A 205 -37.30 -14.15 10.54
CA ASN A 205 -38.33 -13.94 9.52
C ASN A 205 -37.72 -13.73 8.13
N ILE A 206 -38.55 -13.95 7.10
CA ILE A 206 -38.13 -13.87 5.70
C ILE A 206 -37.67 -12.46 5.31
N THR A 207 -38.32 -11.42 5.79
CA THR A 207 -37.97 -10.02 5.48
C THR A 207 -36.55 -9.70 5.95
N LYS A 208 -36.15 -10.10 7.15
CA LYS A 208 -34.80 -9.91 7.67
C LYS A 208 -33.79 -10.77 6.92
N LYS A 209 -34.16 -12.01 6.52
CA LYS A 209 -33.30 -12.85 5.67
C LYS A 209 -33.06 -12.19 4.31
N LEU A 210 -34.11 -11.69 3.66
CA LEU A 210 -33.99 -10.97 2.38
C LEU A 210 -33.14 -9.70 2.49
N ALA A 211 -33.36 -8.90 3.54
CA ALA A 211 -32.54 -7.72 3.80
C ALA A 211 -31.05 -8.06 3.98
N ALA A 212 -30.76 -9.13 4.72
CA ALA A 212 -29.39 -9.60 4.91
C ALA A 212 -28.78 -10.15 3.60
N LEU A 213 -29.55 -10.86 2.76
CA LEU A 213 -29.13 -11.31 1.45
C LEU A 213 -28.81 -10.14 0.51
N ILE A 214 -29.68 -9.12 0.48
CA ILE A 214 -29.40 -7.87 -0.25
C ILE A 214 -28.12 -7.24 0.26
N GLY A 215 -27.89 -7.23 1.59
CA GLY A 215 -26.66 -6.75 2.20
C GLY A 215 -25.41 -7.50 1.71
N ILE A 216 -25.48 -8.82 1.56
CA ILE A 216 -24.38 -9.64 1.00
C ILE A 216 -24.12 -9.24 -0.46
N ILE A 217 -25.16 -9.19 -1.29
CA ILE A 217 -25.05 -8.86 -2.72
C ILE A 217 -24.47 -7.46 -2.91
N VAL A 218 -25.02 -6.47 -2.20
CA VAL A 218 -24.55 -5.08 -2.26
C VAL A 218 -23.10 -4.97 -1.77
N CYS A 219 -22.75 -5.66 -0.69
CA CYS A 219 -21.38 -5.67 -0.18
C CYS A 219 -20.38 -6.21 -1.21
N VAL A 220 -20.66 -7.37 -1.82
CA VAL A 220 -19.83 -7.98 -2.87
C VAL A 220 -19.72 -7.08 -4.08
N PHE A 221 -20.83 -6.45 -4.50
CA PHE A 221 -20.85 -5.52 -5.64
C PHE A 221 -20.04 -4.23 -5.35
N LEU A 222 -20.21 -3.62 -4.17
CA LEU A 222 -19.44 -2.44 -3.79
C LEU A 222 -17.95 -2.79 -3.62
N TRP A 223 -17.63 -3.98 -3.14
CA TRP A 223 -16.25 -4.45 -3.05
C TRP A 223 -15.63 -4.60 -4.44
N TYR A 224 -16.37 -5.13 -5.41
CA TYR A 224 -15.96 -5.16 -6.83
C TYR A 224 -15.68 -3.76 -7.38
N LEU A 225 -16.56 -2.80 -7.13
CA LEU A 225 -16.33 -1.40 -7.55
C LEU A 225 -15.16 -0.75 -6.84
N TRP A 226 -14.88 -1.17 -5.60
CA TRP A 226 -13.76 -0.66 -4.82
C TRP A 226 -12.42 -1.22 -5.29
N TRP A 227 -12.38 -2.52 -5.50
CA TRP A 227 -11.21 -3.26 -5.91
C TRP A 227 -11.61 -4.40 -6.86
N PRO A 228 -11.51 -4.19 -8.19
CA PRO A 228 -12.02 -5.16 -9.18
C PRO A 228 -11.45 -6.57 -9.05
N GLN A 229 -10.18 -6.70 -8.64
CA GLN A 229 -9.58 -8.00 -8.37
C GLN A 229 -10.19 -8.69 -7.14
N GLY A 230 -10.80 -7.93 -6.23
CA GLY A 230 -11.46 -8.43 -5.02
C GLY A 230 -12.81 -9.08 -5.24
N TYR A 231 -13.44 -8.95 -6.43
CA TYR A 231 -14.75 -9.53 -6.70
C TYR A 231 -14.79 -11.04 -6.48
N ASN A 232 -13.90 -11.77 -7.13
CA ASN A 232 -13.83 -13.23 -6.99
C ASN A 232 -13.50 -13.62 -5.54
N LEU A 233 -12.62 -12.87 -4.90
CA LEU A 233 -12.24 -13.06 -3.50
C LEU A 233 -13.42 -12.84 -2.56
N GLY A 234 -14.17 -11.74 -2.75
CA GLY A 234 -15.39 -11.44 -1.97
C GLY A 234 -16.44 -12.53 -2.08
N LEU A 235 -16.66 -13.06 -3.29
CA LEU A 235 -17.62 -14.15 -3.53
C LEU A 235 -17.16 -15.45 -2.86
N ILE A 236 -15.87 -15.82 -2.98
CA ILE A 236 -15.32 -17.02 -2.35
C ILE A 236 -15.40 -16.92 -0.83
N LEU A 237 -15.05 -15.76 -0.27
CA LEU A 237 -15.16 -15.54 1.16
C LEU A 237 -16.61 -15.62 1.64
N ALA A 238 -17.58 -15.12 0.86
CA ALA A 238 -19.01 -15.27 1.15
C ALA A 238 -19.42 -16.74 1.20
N ILE A 239 -19.08 -17.49 0.17
CA ILE A 239 -19.40 -18.92 0.04
C ILE A 239 -18.71 -19.73 1.15
N GLY A 240 -17.42 -19.53 1.37
CA GLY A 240 -16.64 -20.22 2.41
C GLY A 240 -17.15 -19.91 3.82
N THR A 241 -17.47 -18.64 4.10
CA THR A 241 -18.03 -18.22 5.40
C THR A 241 -19.40 -18.85 5.65
N TYR A 242 -20.25 -18.91 4.61
CA TYR A 242 -21.53 -19.58 4.70
C TYR A 242 -21.37 -21.10 4.93
N GLY A 243 -20.47 -21.77 4.23
CA GLY A 243 -20.18 -23.21 4.41
C GLY A 243 -19.70 -23.54 5.83
N ILE A 244 -18.66 -22.83 6.32
CA ILE A 244 -18.09 -23.10 7.66
C ILE A 244 -19.08 -22.82 8.80
N SER A 245 -20.10 -21.99 8.54
CA SER A 245 -21.13 -21.68 9.52
C SER A 245 -21.91 -22.91 10.03
N VAL A 246 -21.85 -24.03 9.33
CA VAL A 246 -22.50 -25.29 9.74
C VAL A 246 -22.09 -25.74 11.12
N PHE A 247 -20.85 -25.46 11.55
CA PHE A 247 -20.32 -25.87 12.85
C PHE A 247 -20.67 -24.89 13.97
N PHE A 248 -21.00 -23.65 13.66
CA PHE A 248 -21.08 -22.57 14.67
C PHE A 248 -22.45 -21.90 14.76
N VAL A 249 -23.34 -22.10 13.79
CA VAL A 249 -24.68 -21.52 13.76
C VAL A 249 -25.71 -22.61 13.57
N PRO A 250 -26.71 -22.72 14.45
CA PRO A 250 -27.80 -23.69 14.32
C PRO A 250 -28.53 -23.56 12.97
N GLY A 251 -29.06 -24.67 12.49
CA GLY A 251 -29.88 -24.71 11.26
C GLY A 251 -30.68 -25.99 11.19
N ASN A 252 -31.69 -26.03 10.35
CA ASN A 252 -32.47 -27.25 10.08
C ASN A 252 -31.63 -28.26 9.24
N ARG A 253 -32.14 -29.49 9.06
CA ARG A 253 -31.40 -30.57 8.38
C ARG A 253 -31.01 -30.18 6.94
N LEU A 254 -31.91 -29.54 6.19
CA LEU A 254 -31.66 -29.12 4.81
C LEU A 254 -30.60 -27.99 4.74
N GLU A 255 -30.70 -26.99 5.61
CA GLU A 255 -29.70 -25.91 5.71
C GLU A 255 -28.32 -26.47 6.07
N LYS A 256 -28.22 -27.40 7.02
CA LYS A 256 -26.95 -28.05 7.38
C LYS A 256 -26.37 -28.84 6.20
N ALA A 257 -27.20 -29.64 5.51
CA ALA A 257 -26.75 -30.41 4.35
C ALA A 257 -26.22 -29.49 3.23
N LEU A 258 -26.92 -28.39 2.95
CA LEU A 258 -26.48 -27.39 1.97
C LEU A 258 -25.13 -26.75 2.36
N ARG A 259 -24.96 -26.35 3.63
CA ARG A 259 -23.70 -25.76 4.13
C ARG A 259 -22.54 -26.75 4.05
N ILE A 260 -22.78 -28.03 4.38
CA ILE A 260 -21.77 -29.11 4.26
C ILE A 260 -21.40 -29.30 2.77
N GLY A 261 -22.39 -29.38 1.88
CA GLY A 261 -22.13 -29.51 0.44
C GLY A 261 -21.28 -28.36 -0.12
N ILE A 262 -21.59 -27.13 0.29
CA ILE A 262 -20.82 -25.93 -0.09
C ILE A 262 -19.39 -26.00 0.49
N LEU A 263 -19.24 -26.38 1.75
CA LEU A 263 -17.91 -26.53 2.37
C LEU A 263 -17.05 -27.57 1.64
N VAL A 264 -17.64 -28.73 1.32
CA VAL A 264 -16.94 -29.78 0.55
C VAL A 264 -16.56 -29.26 -0.84
N ALA A 265 -17.44 -28.54 -1.53
CA ALA A 265 -17.11 -27.91 -2.82
C ALA A 265 -15.95 -26.92 -2.70
N CYS A 266 -15.94 -26.09 -1.67
CA CYS A 266 -14.81 -25.17 -1.40
C CYS A 266 -13.50 -25.92 -1.19
N LEU A 267 -13.52 -27.01 -0.43
CA LEU A 267 -12.33 -27.81 -0.18
C LEU A 267 -11.83 -28.50 -1.47
N ILE A 268 -12.71 -28.97 -2.32
CA ILE A 268 -12.37 -29.55 -3.62
C ILE A 268 -11.71 -28.48 -4.52
N VAL A 269 -12.28 -27.28 -4.59
CA VAL A 269 -11.71 -26.16 -5.37
C VAL A 269 -10.34 -25.76 -4.81
N ALA A 270 -10.19 -25.68 -3.48
CA ALA A 270 -8.90 -25.37 -2.87
C ALA A 270 -7.84 -26.44 -3.16
N ALA A 271 -8.19 -27.72 -3.07
CA ALA A 271 -7.31 -28.82 -3.43
C ALA A 271 -6.90 -28.77 -4.92
N PHE A 272 -7.87 -28.48 -5.81
CA PHE A 272 -7.62 -28.33 -7.24
C PHE A 272 -6.67 -27.17 -7.53
N LEU A 273 -6.85 -26.01 -6.89
CA LEU A 273 -5.95 -24.86 -7.02
C LEU A 273 -4.56 -25.16 -6.46
N GLY A 274 -4.45 -25.94 -5.37
CA GLY A 274 -3.18 -26.40 -4.85
C GLY A 274 -2.44 -27.31 -5.83
N LEU A 275 -3.16 -28.28 -6.45
CA LEU A 275 -2.59 -29.14 -7.50
C LEU A 275 -2.14 -28.35 -8.73
N TYR A 276 -2.94 -27.36 -9.16
CA TYR A 276 -2.56 -26.46 -10.25
C TYR A 276 -1.30 -25.65 -9.92
N ALA A 277 -1.18 -25.14 -8.69
CA ALA A 277 0.00 -24.40 -8.27
C ALA A 277 1.28 -25.27 -8.28
N LEU A 278 1.15 -26.55 -7.98
CA LEU A 278 2.25 -27.53 -8.05
C LEU A 278 2.54 -28.00 -9.48
N ASN A 279 1.55 -28.07 -10.34
CA ASN A 279 1.69 -28.48 -11.74
C ASN A 279 0.90 -27.59 -12.69
N ARG A 280 1.59 -26.66 -13.35
CA ARG A 280 1.03 -25.66 -14.28
C ARG A 280 0.42 -26.24 -15.56
N SER A 281 0.73 -27.49 -15.89
CA SER A 281 0.17 -28.17 -17.06
C SER A 281 -1.32 -28.50 -16.89
N ILE A 282 -1.87 -28.40 -15.68
CA ILE A 282 -3.29 -28.63 -15.41
C ILE A 282 -4.09 -27.44 -15.93
N PRO A 283 -5.05 -27.64 -16.88
CA PRO A 283 -5.89 -26.54 -17.37
C PRO A 283 -6.83 -26.06 -16.27
N ILE A 284 -6.90 -24.74 -16.04
CA ILE A 284 -7.86 -24.15 -15.11
C ILE A 284 -8.95 -23.34 -15.83
N PRO A 285 -10.18 -23.41 -15.34
CA PRO A 285 -11.25 -22.56 -15.83
C PRO A 285 -10.93 -21.07 -15.71
N ALA A 286 -11.32 -20.27 -16.71
CA ALA A 286 -10.99 -18.85 -16.75
C ALA A 286 -11.41 -18.06 -15.50
N PHE A 287 -12.54 -18.43 -14.88
CA PHE A 287 -13.02 -17.77 -13.65
C PHE A 287 -12.17 -18.06 -12.42
N LEU A 288 -11.35 -19.13 -12.43
CA LEU A 288 -10.39 -19.46 -11.34
C LEU A 288 -9.00 -18.83 -11.55
N LYS A 289 -8.67 -18.35 -12.76
CA LYS A 289 -7.35 -17.73 -13.04
C LYS A 289 -6.97 -16.60 -12.07
N PRO A 290 -7.85 -15.65 -11.74
CA PRO A 290 -7.53 -14.59 -10.78
C PRO A 290 -7.20 -15.13 -9.39
N ILE A 291 -7.79 -16.27 -9.01
CA ILE A 291 -7.57 -16.91 -7.71
C ILE A 291 -6.28 -17.71 -7.72
N ALA A 292 -5.94 -18.32 -8.85
CA ALA A 292 -4.69 -19.04 -9.02
C ALA A 292 -3.47 -18.12 -8.78
N GLY A 293 -3.55 -16.84 -9.15
CA GLY A 293 -2.51 -15.86 -8.81
C GLY A 293 -2.24 -15.71 -7.31
N TYR A 294 -3.25 -15.93 -6.45
CA TYR A 294 -3.02 -15.98 -5.00
C TYR A 294 -2.38 -17.29 -4.54
N ALA A 295 -2.68 -18.41 -5.24
CA ALA A 295 -1.99 -19.67 -4.98
C ALA A 295 -0.48 -19.56 -5.31
N ASP A 296 -0.11 -18.77 -6.31
CA ASP A 296 1.28 -18.50 -6.68
C ASP A 296 2.06 -17.78 -5.57
N LEU A 297 1.40 -16.93 -4.79
CA LEU A 297 2.02 -16.31 -3.60
C LEU A 297 2.37 -17.35 -2.53
N ILE A 298 1.60 -18.43 -2.45
CA ILE A 298 1.78 -19.48 -1.43
C ILE A 298 2.82 -20.52 -1.87
N PHE A 299 2.76 -20.96 -3.13
CA PHE A 299 3.52 -22.08 -3.66
C PHE A 299 4.66 -21.64 -4.59
N ARG A 300 5.32 -20.51 -4.34
CA ARG A 300 6.39 -19.92 -5.15
C ARG A 300 7.19 -20.94 -5.93
N SER A 301 6.95 -21.07 -7.24
CA SER A 301 7.89 -21.70 -8.17
C SER A 301 9.02 -20.70 -8.46
N GLU A 302 10.24 -21.17 -8.65
CA GLU A 302 11.34 -20.32 -9.12
C GLU A 302 10.92 -19.66 -10.45
N PRO A 303 10.96 -18.33 -10.55
CA PRO A 303 10.49 -17.63 -11.73
C PRO A 303 11.49 -17.82 -12.89
N SER A 304 10.99 -18.23 -14.04
CA SER A 304 11.71 -18.14 -15.32
C SER A 304 11.82 -16.68 -15.81
N GLU A 305 11.16 -15.75 -15.14
CA GLU A 305 11.12 -14.33 -15.43
C GLU A 305 11.39 -13.52 -14.15
N PRO A 306 11.90 -12.27 -14.27
CA PRO A 306 12.20 -11.46 -13.09
C PRO A 306 10.97 -11.26 -12.21
N ALA A 307 11.05 -11.72 -10.97
CA ALA A 307 9.96 -11.64 -10.00
C ALA A 307 9.79 -10.19 -9.52
N VAL A 308 8.92 -9.42 -10.18
CA VAL A 308 8.62 -8.02 -9.82
C VAL A 308 8.15 -7.88 -8.38
N GLY A 309 7.38 -8.86 -7.89
CA GLY A 309 6.93 -8.89 -6.50
C GLY A 309 8.04 -8.80 -5.45
N ALA A 310 9.28 -9.21 -5.81
CA ALA A 310 10.44 -9.07 -4.92
C ALA A 310 10.84 -7.61 -4.68
N SER A 311 10.61 -6.70 -5.63
CA SER A 311 10.89 -5.27 -5.49
C SER A 311 9.80 -4.51 -4.72
N ILE A 312 8.62 -5.11 -4.57
CA ILE A 312 7.49 -4.49 -3.89
C ILE A 312 7.51 -4.92 -2.42
N THR A 313 7.92 -4.03 -1.54
CA THR A 313 8.06 -4.31 -0.09
C THR A 313 6.78 -4.88 0.53
N GLU A 314 5.62 -4.50 0.02
CA GLU A 314 4.32 -4.95 0.51
C GLU A 314 4.00 -6.41 0.16
N LEU A 315 4.63 -6.95 -0.89
CA LEU A 315 4.46 -8.34 -1.32
C LEU A 315 5.47 -9.31 -0.66
N GLN A 316 6.45 -8.78 0.08
CA GLN A 316 7.41 -9.61 0.80
C GLN A 316 6.79 -10.20 2.07
N SER A 317 7.25 -11.38 2.46
CA SER A 317 6.90 -11.98 3.75
C SER A 317 7.64 -11.30 4.88
N LEU A 318 6.99 -11.18 6.04
CA LEU A 318 7.62 -10.72 7.27
C LEU A 318 7.84 -11.89 8.23
N SER A 319 8.91 -11.83 9.02
CA SER A 319 9.03 -12.75 10.16
C SER A 319 7.89 -12.52 11.15
N MET A 320 7.45 -13.56 11.86
CA MET A 320 6.35 -13.49 12.81
C MET A 320 6.55 -12.40 13.87
N LEU A 321 7.79 -12.20 14.34
CA LEU A 321 8.12 -11.16 15.33
C LEU A 321 7.95 -9.76 14.75
N LYS A 322 8.40 -9.53 13.51
CA LYS A 322 8.22 -8.25 12.82
C LYS A 322 6.75 -7.97 12.56
N ALA A 323 5.99 -8.97 12.08
CA ALA A 323 4.56 -8.85 11.86
C ALA A 323 3.81 -8.49 13.15
N ALA A 324 4.07 -9.19 14.26
CA ALA A 324 3.49 -8.88 15.56
C ALA A 324 3.85 -7.49 16.07
N THR A 325 5.12 -7.06 15.89
CA THR A 325 5.55 -5.70 16.25
C THR A 325 4.83 -4.63 15.42
N GLN A 326 4.65 -4.87 14.13
CA GLN A 326 3.92 -3.94 13.26
C GLN A 326 2.42 -3.88 13.58
N MET A 327 1.83 -4.97 14.09
CA MET A 327 0.42 -4.98 14.49
C MET A 327 0.18 -4.29 15.84
N PHE A 328 1.09 -4.46 16.83
CA PHE A 328 0.83 -4.09 18.23
C PHE A 328 1.90 -3.20 18.88
N GLY A 329 2.93 -2.76 18.15
CA GLY A 329 4.05 -2.01 18.71
C GLY A 329 5.09 -2.87 19.43
N PHE A 330 4.66 -3.97 20.11
CA PHE A 330 5.54 -4.99 20.71
C PHE A 330 5.09 -6.39 20.31
N TRP A 331 6.04 -7.25 19.94
CA TRP A 331 5.78 -8.60 19.47
C TRP A 331 5.05 -9.49 20.49
N TRP A 332 5.34 -9.35 21.78
CA TRP A 332 4.75 -10.19 22.84
C TRP A 332 3.25 -9.98 23.01
N LEU A 333 2.67 -8.84 22.56
CA LEU A 333 1.23 -8.59 22.61
C LEU A 333 0.41 -9.52 21.73
N ILE A 334 1.05 -10.23 20.79
CA ILE A 334 0.38 -11.25 19.98
C ILE A 334 -0.17 -12.40 20.87
N ILE A 335 0.53 -12.73 21.96
CA ILE A 335 0.13 -13.83 22.86
C ILE A 335 -1.21 -13.53 23.54
N PRO A 336 -1.36 -12.43 24.33
CA PRO A 336 -2.66 -12.10 24.93
C PRO A 336 -3.73 -11.79 23.86
N ALA A 337 -3.39 -11.31 22.66
CA ALA A 337 -4.35 -11.13 21.57
C ALA A 337 -4.94 -12.47 21.13
N ILE A 338 -4.10 -13.49 20.88
CA ILE A 338 -4.56 -14.85 20.52
C ILE A 338 -5.38 -15.47 21.64
N ILE A 339 -4.93 -15.35 22.89
CA ILE A 339 -5.69 -15.84 24.05
C ILE A 339 -7.08 -15.19 24.08
N GLY A 340 -7.16 -13.86 23.88
CA GLY A 340 -8.42 -13.14 23.86
C GLY A 340 -9.32 -13.56 22.69
N VAL A 341 -8.77 -13.85 21.52
CA VAL A 341 -9.51 -14.43 20.39
C VAL A 341 -10.09 -15.78 20.75
N ILE A 342 -9.29 -16.68 21.31
CA ILE A 342 -9.75 -18.01 21.75
C ILE A 342 -10.87 -17.89 22.79
N LEU A 343 -10.68 -17.05 23.80
CA LEU A 343 -11.69 -16.83 24.84
C LEU A 343 -12.97 -16.19 24.29
N THR A 344 -12.88 -15.32 23.28
CA THR A 344 -14.06 -14.76 22.61
C THR A 344 -14.84 -15.87 21.89
N VAL A 345 -14.15 -16.78 21.20
CA VAL A 345 -14.77 -17.92 20.50
C VAL A 345 -15.37 -18.91 21.52
N ILE A 346 -14.70 -19.18 22.63
CA ILE A 346 -15.24 -20.01 23.68
C ILE A 346 -16.53 -19.38 24.27
N ALA A 347 -16.52 -18.07 24.49
CA ALA A 347 -17.69 -17.35 25.02
C ALA A 347 -18.83 -17.26 23.97
N ARG A 348 -18.52 -17.15 22.69
CA ARG A 348 -19.47 -16.97 21.58
C ARG A 348 -18.93 -17.66 20.32
N PRO A 349 -19.17 -18.98 20.11
CA PRO A 349 -18.58 -19.75 19.02
C PRO A 349 -18.86 -19.18 17.60
N PHE A 350 -19.97 -18.50 17.40
CA PHE A 350 -20.31 -17.88 16.11
C PHE A 350 -19.34 -16.75 15.69
N PHE A 351 -18.45 -16.28 16.58
CA PHE A 351 -17.40 -15.34 16.18
C PHE A 351 -16.45 -15.91 15.14
N VAL A 352 -16.32 -17.24 15.05
CA VAL A 352 -15.60 -17.88 13.94
C VAL A 352 -16.20 -17.47 12.59
N VAL A 353 -17.53 -17.41 12.48
CA VAL A 353 -18.22 -16.97 11.24
C VAL A 353 -17.95 -15.48 10.98
N LEU A 354 -18.01 -14.63 12.00
CA LEU A 354 -17.75 -13.19 11.87
C LEU A 354 -16.30 -12.87 11.52
N TRP A 355 -15.36 -13.69 11.93
CA TRP A 355 -13.95 -13.50 11.71
C TRP A 355 -13.39 -14.30 10.52
N MET A 356 -14.16 -15.24 9.96
CA MET A 356 -13.69 -16.11 8.88
C MET A 356 -13.07 -15.34 7.71
N PRO A 357 -13.70 -14.28 7.13
CA PRO A 357 -13.10 -13.55 6.03
C PRO A 357 -11.77 -12.86 6.42
N PHE A 358 -11.67 -12.37 7.64
CA PHE A 358 -10.46 -11.74 8.17
C PHE A 358 -9.34 -12.75 8.38
N LEU A 359 -9.66 -13.91 8.97
CA LEU A 359 -8.68 -14.96 9.21
C LEU A 359 -8.21 -15.58 7.90
N ALA A 360 -9.12 -15.83 6.96
CA ALA A 360 -8.77 -16.35 5.64
C ALA A 360 -7.83 -15.42 4.87
N LEU A 361 -8.14 -14.12 4.80
CA LEU A 361 -7.26 -13.14 4.17
C LEU A 361 -5.98 -12.94 4.97
N GLY A 362 -6.08 -12.86 6.28
CA GLY A 362 -4.95 -12.61 7.16
C GLY A 362 -3.90 -13.70 7.17
N THR A 363 -4.28 -14.98 6.97
CA THR A 363 -3.31 -16.08 6.83
C THR A 363 -2.44 -15.93 5.58
N MET A 364 -2.95 -15.31 4.51
CA MET A 364 -2.12 -14.96 3.36
C MET A 364 -1.03 -13.93 3.72
N GLY A 365 -1.16 -13.25 4.83
CA GLY A 365 -0.16 -12.31 5.36
C GLY A 365 1.18 -12.94 5.72
N PHE A 366 1.24 -14.25 5.93
CA PHE A 366 2.50 -14.98 6.12
C PHE A 366 3.31 -15.09 4.82
N PHE A 367 2.68 -14.95 3.67
CA PHE A 367 3.30 -14.99 2.35
C PHE A 367 3.49 -13.59 1.77
N SER A 368 2.59 -12.65 2.10
CA SER A 368 2.63 -11.27 1.65
C SER A 368 2.13 -10.33 2.75
N ASN A 369 2.99 -9.43 3.23
CA ASN A 369 2.67 -8.56 4.37
C ASN A 369 1.44 -7.68 4.15
N ARG A 370 1.05 -7.45 2.89
CA ARG A 370 -0.15 -6.70 2.53
C ARG A 370 -1.41 -7.25 3.18
N PHE A 371 -1.50 -8.57 3.37
CA PHE A 371 -2.67 -9.22 3.93
C PHE A 371 -2.69 -9.26 5.48
N LEU A 372 -1.58 -8.93 6.14
CA LEU A 372 -1.53 -8.90 7.61
C LEU A 372 -2.53 -7.92 8.24
N ILE A 373 -2.94 -6.88 7.50
CA ILE A 373 -3.94 -5.91 7.96
C ILE A 373 -5.25 -6.60 8.38
N PHE A 374 -5.62 -7.71 7.72
CA PHE A 374 -6.85 -8.43 8.01
C PHE A 374 -6.82 -9.17 9.36
N LEU A 375 -5.64 -9.47 9.91
CA LEU A 375 -5.53 -10.02 11.26
C LEU A 375 -5.76 -8.96 12.35
N VAL A 376 -5.58 -7.68 12.03
CA VAL A 376 -5.69 -6.60 13.01
C VAL A 376 -7.04 -6.56 13.71
N PRO A 377 -8.21 -6.58 13.02
CA PRO A 377 -9.49 -6.45 13.73
C PRO A 377 -9.80 -7.60 14.72
N PRO A 378 -9.70 -8.89 14.36
CA PRO A 378 -9.93 -9.97 15.31
C PRO A 378 -8.97 -9.95 16.49
N LEU A 379 -7.67 -9.69 16.24
CA LEU A 379 -6.65 -9.69 17.28
C LEU A 379 -6.76 -8.47 18.19
N ALA A 380 -7.06 -7.28 17.66
CA ALA A 380 -7.33 -6.07 18.46
C ALA A 380 -8.57 -6.24 19.33
N PHE A 381 -9.62 -6.89 18.81
CA PHE A 381 -10.80 -7.21 19.58
C PHE A 381 -10.48 -8.23 20.68
N GLY A 382 -9.74 -9.29 20.39
CA GLY A 382 -9.29 -10.28 21.38
C GLY A 382 -8.44 -9.64 22.48
N LEU A 383 -7.50 -8.76 22.10
CA LEU A 383 -6.66 -8.05 23.06
C LEU A 383 -7.47 -7.15 24.00
N ALA A 384 -8.52 -6.48 23.49
CA ALA A 384 -9.45 -5.70 24.32
C ALA A 384 -10.39 -6.58 25.13
N PHE A 385 -10.81 -7.73 24.61
CA PHE A 385 -11.73 -8.65 25.26
C PHE A 385 -11.18 -9.19 26.59
N LEU A 386 -9.90 -9.52 26.60
CA LEU A 386 -9.24 -10.11 27.77
C LEU A 386 -9.41 -9.26 29.06
N PRO A 387 -9.00 -7.97 29.09
CA PRO A 387 -9.15 -7.15 30.26
C PRO A 387 -10.62 -6.73 30.53
N ILE A 388 -11.39 -6.44 29.47
CA ILE A 388 -12.72 -5.80 29.64
C ILE A 388 -13.81 -6.83 29.93
N VAL A 389 -13.90 -7.89 29.14
CA VAL A 389 -14.97 -8.89 29.33
C VAL A 389 -14.53 -9.97 30.29
N TRP A 390 -13.39 -10.60 30.03
CA TRP A 390 -12.93 -11.73 30.81
C TRP A 390 -12.59 -11.35 32.25
N PHE A 391 -11.91 -10.23 32.47
CA PHE A 391 -11.47 -9.81 33.79
C PHE A 391 -12.52 -8.96 34.50
N ILE A 392 -13.09 -7.93 33.90
CA ILE A 392 -14.04 -7.00 34.54
C ILE A 392 -15.44 -7.61 34.60
N GLN A 393 -15.99 -8.08 33.47
CA GLN A 393 -17.39 -8.44 33.34
C GLN A 393 -17.71 -9.83 33.91
N THR A 394 -16.79 -10.80 33.82
CA THR A 394 -16.99 -12.12 34.42
C THR A 394 -16.55 -12.11 35.87
N ASN A 395 -17.42 -12.59 36.79
CA ASN A 395 -17.14 -12.68 38.25
C ASN A 395 -16.16 -13.83 38.61
N ARG A 396 -15.27 -14.22 37.73
CA ARG A 396 -14.35 -15.34 37.93
C ARG A 396 -13.27 -15.10 39.00
N PHE A 397 -12.98 -13.85 39.33
CA PHE A 397 -12.05 -13.46 40.40
C PHE A 397 -12.84 -12.88 41.59
N SER A 398 -13.43 -13.75 42.39
CA SER A 398 -14.26 -13.37 43.55
C SER A 398 -13.49 -12.66 44.68
N TRP A 399 -12.17 -12.81 44.72
CA TRP A 399 -11.28 -12.24 45.74
C TRP A 399 -10.99 -10.73 45.57
N THR A 400 -11.36 -10.13 44.43
CA THR A 400 -11.20 -8.70 44.23
C THR A 400 -12.52 -7.96 44.34
N GLY A 401 -12.58 -6.90 45.15
CA GLY A 401 -13.75 -6.01 45.21
C GLY A 401 -14.05 -5.35 43.83
N ALA A 402 -15.31 -5.00 43.57
CA ALA A 402 -15.78 -4.50 42.29
C ALA A 402 -14.94 -3.30 41.74
N LYS A 403 -14.53 -2.37 42.63
CA LYS A 403 -13.70 -1.20 42.24
C LYS A 403 -12.32 -1.61 41.76
N TRP A 404 -11.69 -2.59 42.37
CA TRP A 404 -10.36 -3.07 41.98
C TRP A 404 -10.37 -3.81 40.63
N LYS A 405 -11.44 -4.56 40.35
CA LYS A 405 -11.60 -5.20 39.01
C LYS A 405 -11.58 -4.17 37.88
N TRP A 406 -12.27 -3.06 38.05
CA TRP A 406 -12.29 -1.97 37.06
C TRP A 406 -10.91 -1.33 36.95
N ALA A 407 -10.27 -1.02 38.07
CA ALA A 407 -8.93 -0.40 38.04
C ALA A 407 -7.92 -1.30 37.33
N ILE A 408 -7.84 -2.57 37.70
CA ILE A 408 -6.89 -3.52 37.08
C ILE A 408 -7.23 -3.75 35.61
N GLY A 409 -8.48 -4.00 35.25
CA GLY A 409 -8.88 -4.24 33.85
C GLY A 409 -8.62 -3.05 32.96
N LEU A 410 -8.88 -1.82 33.41
CA LEU A 410 -8.55 -0.61 32.67
C LEU A 410 -7.05 -0.42 32.56
N THR A 411 -6.27 -0.67 33.62
CA THR A 411 -4.81 -0.59 33.57
C THR A 411 -4.25 -1.55 32.53
N ILE A 412 -4.71 -2.81 32.51
CA ILE A 412 -4.27 -3.78 31.50
C ILE A 412 -4.69 -3.34 30.09
N ALA A 413 -5.91 -2.81 29.92
CA ALA A 413 -6.37 -2.32 28.61
C ALA A 413 -5.50 -1.16 28.10
N VAL A 414 -5.11 -0.24 28.99
CA VAL A 414 -4.18 0.86 28.66
C VAL A 414 -2.80 0.32 28.31
N ILE A 415 -2.26 -0.62 29.09
CA ILE A 415 -0.97 -1.27 28.82
C ILE A 415 -0.98 -1.93 27.43
N PHE A 416 -2.09 -2.55 27.03
CA PHE A 416 -2.21 -3.18 25.73
C PHE A 416 -2.36 -2.18 24.57
N ALA A 417 -3.01 -1.04 24.80
CA ALA A 417 -3.21 -0.02 23.77
C ALA A 417 -1.99 0.92 23.62
N LEU A 418 -1.29 1.19 24.73
CA LEU A 418 -0.24 2.21 24.80
C LEU A 418 0.91 2.02 23.79
N PRO A 419 1.44 0.80 23.54
CA PRO A 419 2.51 0.59 22.58
C PRO A 419 2.12 1.04 21.16
N ASN A 420 0.94 0.70 20.71
CA ASN A 420 0.41 1.11 19.40
C ASN A 420 0.23 2.64 19.34
N ILE A 421 -0.33 3.23 20.38
CA ILE A 421 -0.50 4.69 20.47
C ILE A 421 0.85 5.38 20.39
N ILE A 422 1.84 4.96 21.19
CA ILE A 422 3.18 5.57 21.19
C ILE A 422 3.86 5.38 19.83
N THR A 423 3.78 4.20 19.24
CA THR A 423 4.34 3.93 17.91
C THR A 423 3.71 4.84 16.88
N ASN A 424 2.39 4.93 16.86
CA ASN A 424 1.65 5.80 15.94
C ASN A 424 2.05 7.27 16.11
N LEU A 425 2.13 7.77 17.35
CA LEU A 425 2.48 9.17 17.61
C LEU A 425 3.95 9.54 17.31
N ARG A 426 4.85 8.55 17.27
CA ARG A 426 6.29 8.74 16.99
C ARG A 426 6.64 8.67 15.51
N ILE A 427 5.80 8.06 14.69
CA ILE A 427 6.04 7.95 13.25
C ILE A 427 5.88 9.34 12.63
N ALA A 428 6.89 9.77 11.86
CA ALA A 428 6.70 10.95 11.01
C ALA A 428 5.85 10.57 9.81
N GLY A 429 4.66 11.13 9.74
CA GLY A 429 3.71 10.89 8.63
C GLY A 429 4.07 11.65 7.35
N MET A 430 5.36 11.66 6.96
CA MET A 430 5.84 12.40 5.79
C MET A 430 5.46 11.72 4.48
N PRO A 431 5.12 12.49 3.42
CA PRO A 431 4.84 11.92 2.11
C PRO A 431 6.11 11.37 1.45
N ASN A 432 5.96 10.30 0.67
CA ASN A 432 7.03 9.83 -0.22
C ASN A 432 7.22 10.77 -1.41
N VAL A 433 6.17 11.48 -1.81
CA VAL A 433 6.22 12.45 -2.91
C VAL A 433 6.42 13.85 -2.35
N THR A 434 7.60 14.41 -2.55
CA THR A 434 7.94 15.76 -2.08
C THR A 434 7.48 16.84 -3.06
N ALA A 435 7.33 18.08 -2.55
CA ALA A 435 7.00 19.24 -3.38
C ALA A 435 8.05 19.48 -4.49
N GLY A 436 9.35 19.21 -4.22
CA GLY A 436 10.41 19.30 -5.22
C GLY A 436 10.22 18.29 -6.36
N LEU A 437 9.76 17.08 -6.07
CA LEU A 437 9.47 16.07 -7.09
C LEU A 437 8.26 16.48 -7.96
N VAL A 438 7.21 17.04 -7.34
CA VAL A 438 6.06 17.60 -8.06
C VAL A 438 6.48 18.77 -8.93
N HIS A 439 7.38 19.64 -8.45
CA HIS A 439 7.91 20.75 -9.20
C HIS A 439 8.58 20.31 -10.51
N ILE A 440 9.48 19.32 -10.44
CA ILE A 440 10.14 18.80 -11.66
C ILE A 440 9.12 18.17 -12.62
N ALA A 441 8.16 17.41 -12.10
CA ALA A 441 7.11 16.82 -12.93
C ALA A 441 6.28 17.90 -13.66
N LYS A 442 5.99 19.02 -12.99
CA LYS A 442 5.28 20.17 -13.57
C LYS A 442 6.10 20.89 -14.66
N ILE A 443 7.40 21.01 -14.48
CA ILE A 443 8.29 21.60 -15.51
C ILE A 443 8.21 20.81 -16.81
N LEU A 444 8.00 19.50 -16.77
CA LEU A 444 7.88 18.67 -17.97
C LEU A 444 6.56 18.87 -18.73
N GLU A 445 5.50 19.38 -18.10
CA GLU A 445 4.17 19.53 -18.72
C GLU A 445 4.19 20.35 -20.04
N PRO A 446 4.79 21.57 -20.09
CA PRO A 446 4.81 22.39 -21.31
C PRO A 446 5.84 21.96 -22.35
N MET A 447 6.74 21.01 -22.03
CA MET A 447 7.84 20.66 -22.94
C MET A 447 7.33 19.91 -24.17
N GLU A 448 7.87 20.27 -25.34
CA GLU A 448 7.57 19.64 -26.63
C GLU A 448 8.62 18.56 -26.99
N PRO A 449 8.22 17.50 -27.72
CA PRO A 449 6.87 17.23 -28.23
C PRO A 449 5.90 16.70 -27.13
N LYS A 450 4.62 17.08 -27.25
CA LYS A 450 3.60 16.68 -26.25
C LYS A 450 3.38 15.18 -26.19
N ASP A 451 3.45 14.50 -27.33
CA ASP A 451 3.19 13.07 -27.48
C ASP A 451 4.42 12.19 -27.17
N SER A 452 5.55 12.79 -26.81
CA SER A 452 6.75 12.03 -26.44
C SER A 452 6.54 11.21 -25.18
N THR A 453 7.02 9.98 -25.23
CA THR A 453 7.03 9.09 -24.06
C THR A 453 8.12 9.53 -23.08
N VAL A 454 7.78 9.51 -21.79
CA VAL A 454 8.73 9.74 -20.71
C VAL A 454 9.29 8.41 -20.22
N TRP A 455 10.61 8.29 -20.30
CA TRP A 455 11.36 7.18 -19.73
C TRP A 455 11.67 7.47 -18.26
N THR A 456 11.21 6.64 -17.37
CA THR A 456 11.40 6.79 -15.93
C THR A 456 11.29 5.43 -15.24
N TRP A 457 11.61 5.34 -13.95
CA TRP A 457 11.31 4.16 -13.15
C TRP A 457 9.82 4.08 -12.82
N TRP A 458 9.27 2.89 -12.72
CA TRP A 458 7.84 2.64 -12.59
C TRP A 458 7.14 3.40 -11.45
N ASP A 459 7.83 3.65 -10.34
CA ASP A 459 7.29 4.44 -9.22
C ASP A 459 6.79 5.83 -9.65
N TYR A 460 7.49 6.48 -10.58
CA TYR A 460 7.19 7.87 -10.97
C TYR A 460 6.16 7.98 -12.09
N GLY A 461 5.77 6.86 -12.72
CA GLY A 461 4.88 6.85 -13.87
C GLY A 461 3.57 7.58 -13.62
N TYR A 462 2.84 7.21 -12.59
CA TYR A 462 1.56 7.85 -12.25
C TYR A 462 1.66 9.34 -11.89
N LEU A 463 2.74 9.74 -11.21
CA LEU A 463 3.01 11.14 -10.90
C LEU A 463 3.15 11.97 -12.19
N LEU A 464 3.92 11.48 -13.17
CA LEU A 464 4.15 12.14 -14.45
C LEU A 464 2.89 12.17 -15.30
N GLN A 465 2.11 11.10 -15.32
CA GLN A 465 0.82 11.07 -16.01
C GLN A 465 -0.16 12.09 -15.42
N TYR A 466 -0.14 12.31 -14.10
CA TYR A 466 -1.02 13.28 -13.44
C TYR A 466 -0.56 14.73 -13.65
N TYR A 467 0.71 15.05 -13.37
CA TYR A 467 1.21 16.42 -13.42
C TYR A 467 1.76 16.84 -14.79
N ALA A 468 2.53 15.99 -15.46
CA ALA A 468 3.11 16.31 -16.75
C ALA A 468 2.18 16.01 -17.94
N LYS A 469 1.06 15.29 -17.70
CA LYS A 469 0.09 14.89 -18.74
C LYS A 469 0.76 14.17 -19.94
N LYS A 470 1.84 13.42 -19.68
CA LYS A 470 2.62 12.73 -20.70
C LYS A 470 2.53 11.22 -20.54
N LYS A 471 2.62 10.52 -21.69
CA LYS A 471 2.75 9.07 -21.75
C LYS A 471 4.04 8.65 -21.05
N THR A 472 3.97 7.57 -20.24
CA THR A 472 5.16 6.95 -19.63
C THR A 472 5.36 5.55 -20.18
N PHE A 473 6.62 5.13 -20.33
CA PHE A 473 6.93 3.78 -20.80
C PHE A 473 6.52 2.71 -19.79
N ILE A 474 6.65 3.03 -18.50
CA ILE A 474 6.35 2.11 -17.39
C ILE A 474 5.70 2.87 -16.23
N ASP A 475 4.83 2.18 -15.49
CA ASP A 475 4.19 2.66 -14.24
C ASP A 475 3.87 1.50 -13.30
N GLY A 476 3.27 1.78 -12.14
CA GLY A 476 2.95 0.79 -11.12
C GLY A 476 1.98 -0.32 -11.53
N GLY A 477 1.25 -0.16 -12.63
CA GLY A 477 0.37 -1.19 -13.19
C GLY A 477 0.92 -1.86 -14.45
N MET A 478 2.03 -1.37 -15.01
CA MET A 478 2.67 -1.91 -16.21
C MET A 478 4.12 -2.36 -15.96
N GLN A 479 4.45 -2.72 -14.74
CA GLN A 479 5.81 -3.12 -14.34
C GLN A 479 6.11 -4.61 -14.51
N GLY A 480 5.22 -5.37 -15.17
CA GLY A 480 5.46 -6.79 -15.43
C GLY A 480 6.60 -7.04 -16.44
N PRO A 481 7.23 -8.24 -16.38
CA PRO A 481 8.17 -8.67 -17.42
C PRO A 481 7.49 -8.74 -18.80
N PRO A 482 8.21 -8.48 -19.91
CA PRO A 482 9.61 -8.05 -19.97
C PRO A 482 9.80 -6.54 -19.83
N ARG A 483 8.72 -5.75 -19.68
CA ARG A 483 8.75 -4.29 -19.66
C ARG A 483 9.70 -3.72 -18.59
N ILE A 484 9.74 -4.33 -17.40
CA ILE A 484 10.61 -3.85 -16.32
C ILE A 484 12.08 -4.01 -16.64
N THR A 485 12.48 -5.10 -17.30
CA THR A 485 13.86 -5.33 -17.73
C THR A 485 14.27 -4.39 -18.85
N VAL A 486 13.37 -4.16 -19.81
CA VAL A 486 13.56 -3.17 -20.87
C VAL A 486 13.74 -1.76 -20.30
N ALA A 487 12.85 -1.36 -19.37
CA ALA A 487 12.94 -0.05 -18.72
C ALA A 487 14.25 0.11 -17.94
N ALA A 488 14.63 -0.90 -17.19
CA ALA A 488 15.79 -0.91 -16.31
C ALA A 488 17.12 -0.91 -17.07
N TYR A 489 17.20 -1.60 -18.22
CA TYR A 489 18.43 -1.65 -19.03
C TYR A 489 18.84 -0.25 -19.51
N GLY A 490 17.89 0.59 -19.91
CA GLY A 490 18.17 1.97 -20.33
C GLY A 490 18.83 2.83 -19.23
N PHE A 491 18.73 2.45 -17.97
CA PHE A 491 19.41 3.12 -16.86
C PHE A 491 20.73 2.48 -16.47
N SER A 492 20.80 1.14 -16.53
CA SER A 492 21.90 0.34 -15.95
C SER A 492 23.08 0.16 -16.90
N VAL A 493 22.89 0.27 -18.21
CA VAL A 493 23.97 0.17 -19.19
C VAL A 493 25.02 1.26 -18.94
N ASP A 494 26.28 0.94 -19.12
CA ASP A 494 27.42 1.84 -18.87
C ASP A 494 27.64 2.87 -20.00
N ASN A 495 27.30 2.51 -21.24
CA ASN A 495 27.44 3.37 -22.41
C ASN A 495 26.20 4.25 -22.60
N VAL A 496 26.39 5.57 -22.53
CA VAL A 496 25.31 6.56 -22.62
C VAL A 496 24.68 6.62 -24.00
N VAL A 497 25.44 6.32 -25.07
CA VAL A 497 24.92 6.28 -26.47
C VAL A 497 24.00 5.05 -26.60
N THR A 498 24.42 3.91 -26.10
CA THR A 498 23.58 2.70 -26.05
C THR A 498 22.29 2.96 -25.27
N ALA A 499 22.37 3.62 -24.13
CA ALA A 499 21.20 4.02 -23.34
C ALA A 499 20.24 4.91 -24.16
N LYS A 500 20.77 5.91 -24.88
CA LYS A 500 20.01 6.79 -25.79
C LYS A 500 19.29 6.00 -26.88
N ASN A 501 20.00 5.14 -27.59
CA ASN A 501 19.43 4.34 -28.67
C ASN A 501 18.32 3.41 -28.13
N TRP A 502 18.57 2.73 -27.01
CA TRP A 502 17.63 1.86 -26.34
C TRP A 502 16.34 2.60 -25.93
N ILE A 503 16.50 3.73 -25.26
CA ILE A 503 15.38 4.56 -24.83
C ILE A 503 14.56 5.05 -26.03
N ASN A 504 15.20 5.56 -27.09
CA ASN A 504 14.48 6.02 -28.28
C ASN A 504 13.71 4.88 -28.95
N CYS A 505 14.34 3.73 -29.14
CA CYS A 505 13.74 2.55 -29.75
C CYS A 505 12.44 2.16 -29.05
N PHE A 506 12.52 1.92 -27.75
CA PHE A 506 11.38 1.41 -26.98
C PHE A 506 10.37 2.50 -26.58
N ALA A 507 10.78 3.74 -26.40
CA ALA A 507 9.86 4.84 -26.16
C ALA A 507 8.92 5.11 -27.33
N HIS A 508 9.41 4.86 -28.56
CA HIS A 508 8.62 5.02 -29.80
C HIS A 508 7.78 3.78 -30.11
N ASN A 509 8.40 2.61 -30.08
CA ASN A 509 7.82 1.37 -30.58
C ASN A 509 7.19 0.47 -29.50
N ASP A 510 7.23 0.91 -28.25
CA ASP A 510 6.83 0.08 -27.10
C ASP A 510 7.65 -1.24 -27.06
N LEU A 511 7.05 -2.38 -26.76
CA LEU A 511 7.72 -3.69 -26.72
C LEU A 511 7.84 -4.36 -28.10
N MET A 512 7.31 -3.75 -29.17
CA MET A 512 7.29 -4.33 -30.51
C MET A 512 8.68 -4.79 -31.01
N PRO A 513 9.81 -4.07 -30.78
CA PRO A 513 11.13 -4.54 -31.18
C PRO A 513 11.52 -5.87 -30.53
N LEU A 514 11.19 -6.04 -29.24
CA LEU A 514 11.48 -7.25 -28.52
C LEU A 514 10.58 -8.41 -28.94
N GLU A 515 9.31 -8.16 -29.15
CA GLU A 515 8.36 -9.17 -29.62
C GLU A 515 8.74 -9.66 -31.02
N ARG A 516 9.14 -8.74 -31.90
CA ARG A 516 9.63 -9.09 -33.24
C ARG A 516 10.91 -9.91 -33.18
N ALA A 517 11.90 -9.47 -32.41
CA ALA A 517 13.15 -10.22 -32.24
C ALA A 517 12.91 -11.62 -31.65
N LYS A 518 11.97 -11.75 -30.72
CA LYS A 518 11.58 -13.04 -30.13
C LYS A 518 10.94 -13.97 -31.17
N GLN A 519 10.11 -13.45 -32.06
CA GLN A 519 9.49 -14.21 -33.16
C GLN A 519 10.55 -14.71 -34.16
N GLU A 520 11.50 -13.85 -34.55
CA GLU A 520 12.52 -14.19 -35.52
C GLU A 520 13.63 -15.12 -34.97
N LEU A 521 14.01 -14.93 -33.69
CA LEU A 521 15.15 -15.65 -33.09
C LEU A 521 14.73 -16.82 -32.20
N GLY A 522 13.43 -16.99 -31.96
CA GLY A 522 12.84 -18.15 -31.28
C GLY A 522 12.97 -18.14 -29.76
N SER A 523 13.70 -17.21 -29.14
CA SER A 523 13.77 -17.11 -27.68
C SER A 523 13.96 -15.67 -27.18
N GLU A 524 13.50 -15.40 -25.97
CA GLU A 524 13.63 -14.08 -25.33
C GLU A 524 15.10 -13.75 -25.04
N ALA A 525 15.89 -14.72 -24.59
CA ALA A 525 17.33 -14.55 -24.36
C ALA A 525 18.07 -14.08 -25.61
N LYS A 526 17.85 -14.75 -26.76
CA LYS A 526 18.45 -14.34 -28.05
C LYS A 526 17.95 -12.99 -28.50
N ALA A 527 16.66 -12.70 -28.30
CA ALA A 527 16.07 -11.40 -28.65
C ALA A 527 16.73 -10.25 -27.87
N PHE A 528 16.89 -10.41 -26.56
CA PHE A 528 17.59 -9.42 -25.73
C PHE A 528 19.07 -9.28 -26.12
N ALA A 529 19.79 -10.37 -26.38
CA ALA A 529 21.18 -10.33 -26.83
C ALA A 529 21.32 -9.57 -28.15
N PHE A 530 20.48 -9.89 -29.14
CA PHE A 530 20.44 -9.20 -30.45
C PHE A 530 20.20 -7.69 -30.27
N LEU A 531 19.16 -7.31 -29.48
CA LEU A 531 18.81 -5.90 -29.32
C LEU A 531 19.88 -5.12 -28.54
N LYS A 532 20.53 -5.72 -27.53
CA LYS A 532 21.65 -5.11 -26.82
C LYS A 532 22.84 -4.82 -27.73
N GLU A 533 23.19 -5.76 -28.61
CA GLU A 533 24.27 -5.59 -29.60
C GLU A 533 23.85 -4.59 -30.68
N ALA A 534 22.67 -4.71 -31.28
CA ALA A 534 22.20 -3.86 -32.35
C ALA A 534 22.05 -2.39 -31.95
N LEU A 535 21.61 -2.11 -30.72
CA LEU A 535 21.44 -0.76 -30.18
C LEU A 535 22.73 -0.18 -29.57
N SER A 536 23.84 -0.93 -29.51
CA SER A 536 25.13 -0.41 -29.05
C SER A 536 25.69 0.70 -29.95
N GLY A 537 25.40 0.66 -31.26
CA GLY A 537 25.75 1.69 -32.21
C GLY A 537 25.14 1.41 -33.60
N GLN A 538 24.74 2.46 -34.30
CA GLN A 538 24.16 2.34 -35.63
C GLN A 538 25.14 1.75 -36.65
N ASP A 539 26.42 2.04 -36.50
CA ASP A 539 27.47 1.54 -37.38
C ASP A 539 27.67 0.03 -37.29
N ASN A 540 27.35 -0.56 -36.11
CA ASN A 540 27.48 -1.99 -35.86
C ASN A 540 26.27 -2.80 -36.34
N LEU A 541 25.17 -2.16 -36.71
CA LEU A 541 23.88 -2.82 -36.98
C LEU A 541 24.02 -3.87 -38.07
N LYS A 542 24.74 -3.57 -39.13
CA LYS A 542 24.91 -4.46 -40.29
C LYS A 542 25.63 -5.76 -39.91
N GLU A 543 26.70 -5.68 -39.12
CA GLU A 543 27.45 -6.84 -38.63
C GLU A 543 26.58 -7.68 -37.68
N VAL A 544 25.79 -7.03 -36.80
CA VAL A 544 24.88 -7.71 -35.89
C VAL A 544 23.77 -8.44 -36.66
N ILE A 545 23.19 -7.81 -37.68
CA ILE A 545 22.16 -8.41 -38.53
C ILE A 545 22.73 -9.67 -39.23
N GLN A 546 23.97 -9.64 -39.77
CA GLN A 546 24.64 -10.80 -40.35
C GLN A 546 24.90 -11.89 -39.31
N LYS A 547 25.39 -11.52 -38.11
CA LYS A 547 25.66 -12.47 -37.03
C LYS A 547 24.40 -13.27 -36.60
N TYR A 548 23.23 -12.62 -36.64
CA TYR A 548 21.97 -13.25 -36.25
C TYR A 548 21.12 -13.73 -37.44
N HIS A 549 21.66 -13.73 -38.67
CA HIS A 549 21.02 -14.18 -39.93
C HIS A 549 19.68 -13.46 -40.21
N GLN A 550 19.70 -12.12 -40.06
CA GLN A 550 18.52 -11.26 -40.23
C GLN A 550 18.64 -10.35 -41.47
N GLU A 551 19.47 -10.68 -42.45
CA GLU A 551 19.76 -9.87 -43.62
C GLU A 551 18.51 -9.55 -44.45
N HIS A 552 17.55 -10.45 -44.51
CA HIS A 552 16.29 -10.28 -45.23
C HIS A 552 15.39 -9.18 -44.60
N ASN A 553 15.69 -8.71 -43.37
CA ASN A 553 14.96 -7.69 -42.63
C ASN A 553 15.78 -6.43 -42.32
N GLU A 554 16.92 -6.19 -43.00
CA GLU A 554 17.87 -5.10 -42.66
C GLU A 554 17.19 -3.73 -42.60
N GLU A 555 16.41 -3.35 -43.64
CA GLU A 555 15.71 -2.06 -43.69
C GLU A 555 14.67 -1.92 -42.58
N LEU A 556 13.96 -3.02 -42.30
CA LEU A 556 12.97 -3.06 -41.21
C LEU A 556 13.63 -2.86 -39.85
N TRP A 557 14.74 -3.57 -39.61
CA TRP A 557 15.47 -3.42 -38.33
C TRP A 557 16.03 -2.02 -38.16
N HIS A 558 16.59 -1.43 -39.25
CA HIS A 558 17.09 -0.06 -39.19
C HIS A 558 15.97 0.93 -38.81
N ALA A 559 14.82 0.85 -39.49
CA ALA A 559 13.69 1.72 -39.21
C ALA A 559 13.09 1.52 -37.76
N LEU A 560 13.07 0.26 -37.30
CA LEU A 560 12.53 -0.08 -36.01
C LEU A 560 13.47 0.32 -34.85
N LEU A 561 14.76 0.09 -34.99
CA LEU A 561 15.73 0.28 -33.90
C LEU A 561 16.21 1.73 -33.76
N PHE A 562 16.23 2.52 -34.87
CA PHE A 562 16.72 3.90 -34.86
C PHE A 562 15.65 4.89 -35.33
N PRO A 563 14.51 5.01 -34.61
CA PRO A 563 13.48 5.99 -34.97
C PRO A 563 13.99 7.42 -34.78
N LYS A 564 13.60 8.33 -35.68
CA LYS A 564 13.97 9.76 -35.64
C LYS A 564 13.11 10.56 -34.66
N THR A 565 12.67 9.93 -33.58
CA THR A 565 11.84 10.53 -32.52
C THR A 565 12.68 10.85 -31.29
N ARG A 566 12.12 11.65 -30.41
CA ARG A 566 12.76 12.04 -29.16
C ARG A 566 11.93 11.54 -27.99
N ALA A 567 12.58 11.03 -26.96
CA ALA A 567 11.99 10.68 -25.69
C ALA A 567 12.47 11.63 -24.59
N PHE A 568 11.67 11.78 -23.54
CA PHE A 568 12.13 12.43 -22.32
C PHE A 568 12.67 11.38 -21.37
N LEU A 569 13.71 11.74 -20.64
CA LEU A 569 14.26 10.95 -19.54
C LEU A 569 14.07 11.74 -18.24
N PHE A 570 13.42 11.13 -17.26
CA PHE A 570 13.14 11.73 -15.95
C PHE A 570 13.85 10.94 -14.86
N ILE A 571 14.84 11.56 -14.22
CA ILE A 571 15.66 10.98 -13.14
C ILE A 571 15.61 11.89 -11.93
N PRO A 572 14.71 11.67 -10.94
CA PRO A 572 14.76 12.39 -9.68
C PRO A 572 15.87 11.83 -8.77
N VAL A 573 16.34 12.62 -7.81
CA VAL A 573 17.44 12.20 -6.92
C VAL A 573 17.08 10.97 -6.08
N ASP A 574 15.82 10.78 -5.75
CA ASP A 574 15.31 9.61 -5.04
C ASP A 574 15.46 8.30 -5.85
N PHE A 575 15.58 8.40 -7.17
CA PHE A 575 15.79 7.28 -8.08
C PHE A 575 17.04 6.44 -7.69
N PHE A 576 18.10 7.08 -7.21
CA PHE A 576 19.35 6.39 -6.85
C PHE A 576 19.21 5.51 -5.60
N ARG A 577 18.25 5.77 -4.71
CA ARG A 577 17.91 4.86 -3.61
C ARG A 577 17.31 3.54 -4.07
N LYS A 578 16.76 3.53 -5.28
CA LYS A 578 16.08 2.39 -5.90
C LYS A 578 17.00 1.60 -6.83
N SER A 579 18.29 2.00 -6.91
CA SER A 579 19.28 1.37 -7.79
C SER A 579 19.50 -0.12 -7.49
N TYR A 580 19.26 -0.56 -6.26
CA TYR A 580 19.25 -1.98 -5.91
C TYR A 580 18.34 -2.81 -6.84
N TRP A 581 17.17 -2.27 -7.23
CA TRP A 581 16.20 -2.95 -8.07
C TRP A 581 16.35 -2.62 -9.55
N TRP A 582 16.48 -1.35 -9.94
CA TRP A 582 16.58 -1.06 -11.37
C TRP A 582 17.91 -1.57 -11.97
N TYR A 583 18.98 -1.65 -11.20
CA TYR A 583 20.20 -2.30 -11.67
C TYR A 583 20.04 -3.82 -11.77
N TYR A 584 19.41 -4.46 -10.79
CA TYR A 584 19.10 -5.89 -10.80
C TYR A 584 18.30 -6.29 -12.06
N TYR A 585 17.21 -5.58 -12.35
CA TYR A 585 16.41 -5.89 -13.54
C TYR A 585 17.11 -5.52 -14.84
N GLY A 586 17.88 -4.44 -14.88
CA GLY A 586 18.62 -4.03 -16.08
C GLY A 586 19.81 -4.94 -16.41
N SER A 587 20.37 -5.60 -15.42
CA SER A 587 21.43 -6.61 -15.58
C SER A 587 20.89 -8.04 -15.75
N TRP A 588 19.56 -8.21 -15.92
CA TRP A 588 18.94 -9.52 -16.01
C TRP A 588 19.47 -10.33 -17.19
N ASP A 589 19.91 -11.56 -16.89
CA ASP A 589 20.33 -12.57 -17.85
C ASP A 589 19.20 -13.61 -18.01
N TYR A 590 18.61 -13.66 -19.20
CA TYR A 590 17.50 -14.58 -19.48
C TYR A 590 17.94 -16.03 -19.70
N GLU A 591 19.25 -16.33 -19.88
CA GLU A 591 19.75 -17.69 -19.91
C GLU A 591 19.95 -18.26 -18.52
N ARG A 592 20.46 -17.44 -17.61
CA ARG A 592 20.71 -17.79 -16.21
C ARG A 592 19.52 -17.57 -15.28
N ASN A 593 18.53 -16.80 -15.74
CA ASN A 593 17.38 -16.34 -14.97
C ASN A 593 17.77 -15.60 -13.68
N GLU A 594 18.79 -14.75 -13.76
CA GLU A 594 19.27 -13.98 -12.62
C GLU A 594 19.73 -12.58 -13.03
N GLY A 595 19.70 -11.64 -12.11
CA GLY A 595 20.26 -10.30 -12.22
C GLY A 595 21.32 -10.05 -11.17
N ILE A 596 22.09 -8.98 -11.32
CA ILE A 596 23.14 -8.58 -10.38
C ILE A 596 22.54 -7.57 -9.40
N HIS A 597 22.46 -7.93 -8.12
CA HIS A 597 22.15 -6.98 -7.06
C HIS A 597 23.38 -6.11 -6.75
N PRO A 598 23.32 -4.81 -7.01
CA PRO A 598 24.43 -3.93 -6.66
C PRO A 598 24.46 -3.69 -5.14
N GLN A 599 25.62 -3.32 -4.65
CA GLN A 599 25.74 -2.82 -3.27
C GLN A 599 25.08 -1.44 -3.21
N VAL A 600 23.99 -1.31 -2.46
CA VAL A 600 23.30 -0.02 -2.24
C VAL A 600 22.81 0.06 -0.81
N ILE A 601 23.18 1.13 -0.10
CA ILE A 601 22.71 1.42 1.25
C ILE A 601 22.37 2.90 1.32
N SER A 602 21.19 3.24 1.82
CA SER A 602 20.76 4.62 1.97
C SER A 602 20.46 4.95 3.43
N PHE A 603 20.88 6.13 3.86
CA PHE A 603 20.67 6.66 5.19
C PHE A 603 20.13 8.08 5.13
N HIS A 604 19.39 8.50 6.14
CA HIS A 604 19.26 9.92 6.43
C HIS A 604 20.56 10.42 7.05
N ARG A 605 21.07 11.53 6.55
CA ARG A 605 22.36 12.12 6.98
C ARG A 605 22.43 12.34 8.50
N TRP A 606 21.29 12.60 9.14
CA TRP A 606 21.18 12.77 10.59
C TRP A 606 21.45 11.49 11.41
N PHE A 607 21.38 10.32 10.79
CA PHE A 607 21.61 9.03 11.44
C PHE A 607 22.98 8.42 11.16
N VAL A 608 23.87 9.18 10.53
CA VAL A 608 25.24 8.73 10.24
C VAL A 608 26.25 9.81 10.57
N ASN A 609 27.40 9.41 11.12
CA ASN A 609 28.56 10.26 11.29
C ASN A 609 29.49 10.09 10.09
N LEU A 610 29.77 11.18 9.38
CA LEU A 610 30.61 11.18 8.18
C LEU A 610 32.03 11.58 8.51
N ASN A 611 33.00 10.76 8.14
CA ASN A 611 34.40 11.13 8.11
C ASN A 611 34.87 11.18 6.64
N LEU A 612 34.65 12.33 6.01
CA LEU A 612 34.93 12.52 4.59
C LEU A 612 36.43 12.42 4.29
N ASN A 613 37.30 12.88 5.20
CA ASN A 613 38.75 12.83 5.00
C ASN A 613 39.34 11.41 5.04
N LYS A 614 38.72 10.52 5.82
CA LYS A 614 39.14 9.12 5.95
C LYS A 614 38.28 8.14 5.11
N GLY A 615 37.34 8.63 4.35
CA GLY A 615 36.52 7.81 3.44
C GLY A 615 35.62 6.79 4.12
N TYR A 616 35.00 7.12 5.27
CA TYR A 616 34.01 6.24 5.89
C TYR A 616 32.85 7.00 6.54
N LEU A 617 31.72 6.32 6.64
CA LEU A 617 30.58 6.71 7.49
C LEU A 617 30.42 5.71 8.63
N THR A 618 29.87 6.19 9.75
CA THR A 618 29.54 5.36 10.92
C THR A 618 28.07 5.50 11.22
N THR A 619 27.35 4.39 11.30
CA THR A 619 25.93 4.33 11.68
C THR A 619 25.75 4.48 13.19
N LEU A 620 24.53 4.74 13.66
CA LEU A 620 24.23 4.90 15.10
C LEU A 620 24.56 3.64 15.92
N ASP A 621 24.52 2.46 15.32
CA ASP A 621 24.91 1.18 15.94
C ASP A 621 26.43 0.90 15.87
N GLY A 622 27.22 1.87 15.41
CA GLY A 622 28.69 1.82 15.40
C GLY A 622 29.28 1.09 14.18
N ARG A 623 28.47 0.57 13.25
CA ARG A 623 29.00 -0.06 12.03
C ARG A 623 29.62 0.99 11.12
N LYS A 624 30.76 0.64 10.50
CA LYS A 624 31.46 1.50 9.53
C LYS A 624 31.22 1.00 8.11
N ALA A 625 30.96 1.94 7.20
CA ALA A 625 30.94 1.69 5.75
C ALA A 625 31.96 2.62 5.09
N PHE A 626 32.87 2.05 4.30
CA PHE A 626 33.97 2.78 3.65
C PHE A 626 33.57 3.16 2.23
N PHE A 627 34.15 4.25 1.71
CA PHE A 627 33.96 4.70 0.32
C PHE A 627 35.27 5.26 -0.27
N LYS A 628 35.45 5.03 -1.57
CA LYS A 628 36.60 5.53 -2.36
C LYS A 628 36.44 7.01 -2.65
N ARG A 629 35.22 7.43 -3.01
CA ARG A 629 34.89 8.78 -3.40
C ARG A 629 33.55 9.21 -2.81
N TYR A 630 33.37 10.51 -2.70
CA TYR A 630 32.05 11.04 -2.37
C TYR A 630 31.67 12.18 -3.33
N VAL A 631 30.38 12.31 -3.54
CA VAL A 631 29.76 13.33 -4.39
C VAL A 631 28.83 14.19 -3.54
N ILE A 632 29.02 15.49 -3.60
CA ILE A 632 28.15 16.46 -2.92
C ILE A 632 27.25 17.11 -3.99
N ALA A 633 25.96 16.86 -3.88
CA ALA A 633 24.94 17.53 -4.68
C ALA A 633 24.39 18.74 -3.90
N GLU A 634 24.88 19.94 -4.18
CA GLU A 634 24.46 21.19 -3.54
C GLU A 634 23.47 21.96 -4.43
N ASN A 635 22.62 22.81 -3.80
CA ASN A 635 21.68 23.64 -4.54
C ASN A 635 22.40 24.60 -5.51
N GLY A 636 21.98 24.60 -6.76
CA GLY A 636 22.43 25.54 -7.79
C GLY A 636 23.87 25.32 -8.30
N ARG A 637 24.53 24.22 -7.91
CA ARG A 637 25.86 23.86 -8.39
C ARG A 637 25.91 22.47 -8.98
N HIS A 638 26.83 22.23 -9.90
CA HIS A 638 27.11 20.88 -10.37
C HIS A 638 27.60 20.00 -9.23
N PRO A 639 27.29 18.70 -9.23
CA PRO A 639 27.81 17.78 -8.23
C PRO A 639 29.33 17.83 -8.20
N LYS A 640 29.87 17.96 -6.99
CA LYS A 640 31.34 17.96 -6.77
C LYS A 640 31.76 16.58 -6.31
N GLU A 641 32.65 15.97 -7.09
CA GLU A 641 33.25 14.68 -6.77
C GLU A 641 34.62 14.84 -6.13
N ILE A 642 34.90 14.09 -5.09
CA ILE A 642 36.17 14.09 -4.35
C ILE A 642 36.57 12.64 -4.07
N THR A 643 37.72 12.23 -4.58
CA THR A 643 38.34 10.93 -4.28
C THR A 643 39.17 11.03 -3.01
N VAL A 644 38.97 10.10 -2.07
CA VAL A 644 39.61 10.11 -0.74
C VAL A 644 40.45 8.86 -0.45
N ALA A 645 40.19 7.76 -1.19
CA ALA A 645 40.90 6.48 -1.02
C ALA A 645 41.00 5.75 -2.36
N SER A 646 41.83 4.72 -2.46
CA SER A 646 41.91 3.84 -3.61
C SER A 646 40.88 2.67 -3.51
N GLU A 647 40.57 2.27 -2.29
CA GLU A 647 39.69 1.14 -1.94
C GLU A 647 38.74 1.54 -0.78
N PRO A 648 37.53 0.96 -0.67
CA PRO A 648 36.85 0.06 -1.61
C PRO A 648 36.21 0.81 -2.80
N SER A 649 35.82 0.09 -3.86
CA SER A 649 35.17 0.65 -5.08
C SER A 649 33.73 1.09 -4.82
N THR A 650 33.50 1.92 -3.81
CA THR A 650 32.17 2.44 -3.46
C THR A 650 32.15 3.96 -3.50
N THR A 651 31.01 4.51 -3.87
CA THR A 651 30.75 5.95 -3.97
C THR A 651 29.67 6.37 -3.00
N LEU A 652 29.91 7.46 -2.26
CA LEU A 652 28.93 8.08 -1.36
C LEU A 652 28.32 9.32 -2.03
N LEU A 653 27.04 9.29 -2.34
CA LEU A 653 26.27 10.44 -2.82
C LEU A 653 25.61 11.14 -1.62
N LEU A 654 25.94 12.41 -1.41
CA LEU A 654 25.32 13.28 -0.41
C LEU A 654 24.37 14.24 -1.11
N THR A 655 23.09 14.20 -0.76
CA THR A 655 22.08 15.04 -1.37
C THR A 655 21.61 16.14 -0.41
N VAL A 656 21.14 17.26 -0.97
CA VAL A 656 20.60 18.38 -0.18
C VAL A 656 19.39 18.00 0.66
N PRO A 657 18.46 17.13 0.22
CA PRO A 657 17.40 16.67 1.09
C PRO A 657 17.83 15.85 2.31
N GLY A 658 19.13 15.71 2.52
CA GLY A 658 19.69 15.05 3.69
C GLY A 658 19.79 13.54 3.56
N LEU A 659 19.93 13.00 2.34
CA LEU A 659 20.22 11.60 2.09
C LEU A 659 21.72 11.37 1.89
N ALA A 660 22.21 10.26 2.42
CA ALA A 660 23.51 9.68 2.15
C ALA A 660 23.29 8.31 1.50
N ILE A 661 23.67 8.16 0.23
CA ILE A 661 23.48 6.93 -0.54
C ILE A 661 24.86 6.38 -0.89
N LEU A 662 25.16 5.19 -0.39
CA LEU A 662 26.39 4.45 -0.71
C LEU A 662 26.06 3.41 -1.76
N PHE A 663 26.80 3.39 -2.86
CA PHE A 663 26.61 2.39 -3.95
C PHE A 663 27.94 1.92 -4.51
N GLY A 664 27.93 0.71 -5.07
CA GLY A 664 29.10 0.10 -5.73
C GLY A 664 29.39 0.70 -7.10
N GLU A 665 30.55 0.33 -7.67
CA GLU A 665 31.03 0.80 -8.97
C GLU A 665 30.03 0.55 -10.12
N ASN A 666 29.32 -0.56 -10.07
CA ASN A 666 28.31 -0.91 -11.10
C ASN A 666 27.25 0.21 -11.28
N VAL A 667 26.76 0.76 -10.16
CA VAL A 667 25.79 1.87 -10.22
C VAL A 667 26.49 3.16 -10.61
N TYR A 668 27.72 3.36 -10.17
CA TYR A 668 28.51 4.55 -10.52
C TYR A 668 28.75 4.64 -12.02
N GLU A 669 29.08 3.54 -12.68
CA GLU A 669 29.33 3.47 -14.13
C GLU A 669 28.05 3.47 -14.98
N SER A 670 26.87 3.40 -14.37
CA SER A 670 25.61 3.38 -15.12
C SER A 670 25.32 4.68 -15.86
N ALA A 671 24.68 4.60 -17.01
CA ALA A 671 24.28 5.77 -17.81
C ALA A 671 23.42 6.76 -17.00
N ALA A 672 22.54 6.26 -16.13
CA ALA A 672 21.71 7.11 -15.31
C ALA A 672 22.52 7.99 -14.36
N LEU A 673 23.57 7.45 -13.72
CA LEU A 673 24.39 8.23 -12.80
C LEU A 673 25.36 9.13 -13.55
N LYS A 674 25.94 8.68 -14.65
CA LYS A 674 26.79 9.51 -15.54
C LYS A 674 26.04 10.77 -16.01
N LEU A 675 24.81 10.61 -16.47
CA LEU A 675 23.95 11.73 -16.87
C LEU A 675 23.65 12.68 -15.70
N TYR A 676 23.43 12.14 -14.50
CA TYR A 676 23.16 12.96 -13.31
C TYR A 676 24.41 13.71 -12.84
N LEU A 677 25.59 13.09 -12.84
CA LEU A 677 26.83 13.69 -12.38
C LEU A 677 27.42 14.68 -13.39
N HIS A 678 27.37 14.32 -14.68
CA HIS A 678 28.04 15.03 -15.77
C HIS A 678 27.09 15.36 -16.93
N PRO A 679 25.98 16.09 -16.68
CA PRO A 679 24.94 16.33 -17.69
C PRO A 679 25.47 17.02 -18.95
N GLU A 680 26.54 17.80 -18.83
CA GLU A 680 27.13 18.55 -19.93
C GLU A 680 28.01 17.69 -20.87
N GLU A 681 28.64 16.64 -20.34
CA GLU A 681 29.56 15.78 -21.10
C GLU A 681 28.84 14.92 -22.17
N TYR A 682 27.57 14.63 -21.92
CA TYR A 682 26.76 13.74 -22.75
C TYR A 682 25.71 14.48 -23.61
N ARG A 683 25.90 15.77 -23.87
CA ARG A 683 24.96 16.58 -24.68
C ARG A 683 24.77 16.08 -26.11
N ASN A 684 25.69 15.30 -26.63
CA ASN A 684 25.58 14.65 -27.95
C ASN A 684 24.56 13.48 -27.94
N ALA A 685 24.24 12.94 -26.83
CA ALA A 685 23.25 11.86 -26.68
C ALA A 685 21.98 12.34 -25.99
N PHE A 686 22.09 13.17 -24.92
CA PHE A 686 21.00 13.69 -24.15
C PHE A 686 21.13 15.19 -23.93
N GLU A 687 20.14 15.94 -24.34
CA GLU A 687 20.02 17.37 -24.09
C GLU A 687 19.44 17.61 -22.70
N PRO A 688 20.18 18.23 -21.77
CA PRO A 688 19.63 18.58 -20.47
C PRO A 688 18.63 19.73 -20.61
N LEU A 689 17.36 19.49 -20.28
CA LEU A 689 16.29 20.50 -20.35
C LEU A 689 16.06 21.17 -19.00
N TYR A 690 16.22 20.42 -17.94
CA TYR A 690 16.21 20.88 -16.58
C TYR A 690 17.13 20.03 -15.72
N TYR A 691 17.91 20.66 -14.87
CA TYR A 691 18.78 19.98 -13.95
C TYR A 691 18.89 20.72 -12.63
N HIS A 692 18.67 20.00 -11.54
CA HIS A 692 18.86 20.50 -10.19
C HIS A 692 19.44 19.41 -9.31
N PRO A 693 20.65 19.57 -8.73
CA PRO A 693 21.34 18.49 -8.00
C PRO A 693 20.55 17.92 -6.81
N ALA A 694 19.69 18.74 -6.18
CA ALA A 694 18.90 18.31 -5.04
C ALA A 694 17.60 17.58 -5.40
N TYR A 695 17.09 17.79 -6.62
CA TYR A 695 15.78 17.26 -7.02
C TYR A 695 15.88 16.23 -8.14
N GLY A 696 16.90 16.34 -9.01
CA GLY A 696 17.08 15.52 -10.20
C GLY A 696 16.97 16.32 -11.49
N GLY A 697 16.73 15.65 -12.61
CA GLY A 697 16.73 16.30 -13.90
C GLY A 697 15.77 15.70 -14.92
N ILE A 698 15.65 16.44 -16.01
CA ILE A 698 14.90 16.08 -17.21
C ILE A 698 15.86 16.24 -18.39
N TRP A 699 16.01 15.20 -19.16
CA TRP A 699 16.79 15.20 -20.39
C TRP A 699 15.88 14.85 -21.57
N ARG A 700 16.30 15.25 -22.75
CA ARG A 700 15.68 14.84 -24.01
C ARG A 700 16.70 14.10 -24.84
N THR A 701 16.34 12.93 -25.35
CA THR A 701 17.23 12.17 -26.23
C THR A 701 17.47 12.93 -27.55
N ILE A 702 18.67 12.82 -28.10
CA ILE A 702 19.01 13.30 -29.43
C ILE A 702 18.71 12.16 -30.42
N PRO A 703 18.04 12.42 -31.57
CA PRO A 703 17.72 11.40 -32.57
C PRO A 703 18.93 10.63 -33.09
#